data_6915d90b7894a34d1dae509459a1ec39
#
_entry.id   6915d90b7894a34d1dae509459a1ec39
#
_cell.length_a   1.000
_cell.length_b   1.000
_cell.length_c   1.000
_cell.angle_alpha   90.00
_cell.angle_beta   90.00
_cell.angle_gamma   90.00
#
_symmetry.space_group_name_H-M   'P 1'
#
loop_
_entity.id
_entity.type
_entity.pdbx_description
1 polymer ?
#
loop_
_entity_poly.entity_id
_entity_poly.type
_entity_poly.pdbx_seq_one_letter_code
_entity_poly.pdbx_strand_id
1 'polypeptide(L)'
;MAKELAKSYNPKDFEDRIYAAWNDKGCFRAEVDEKKKPYTIVIPPPNITGQLHMGHALDETLQDILIRWKRMSGYSALWLPGTDHAAIATEAKIVEAMRKEGVTKEDLGREGFMERAWAWKKQYGGRIVEQLKKLGSSCDWSRERFTMDEGCSKAVKEVFVKYYEKGLIYRGERIINWCPKCKTSLSDAEVEYEDQAGHFWHLRYQIKGTDSYLELATTRPETLLGDTAVAVNPNDDRYKELVGKTVILPLVHREIPIVADDYVEMDFGTGVVKITPAHDPNDFEVGLRHDLPVINVMNDDATITDDYPKYAGMDRFEARKAIVADLEAEGALVEIEDYSHNVGTCYRCGTTVEPRVSTQWFVKMKPLAQPAIDAVKNGATKFVPERFDKIYFHWLENIKDWCISRQIWWGHQIPAFYCDECGEMVVTKEAGAVCPKCGKAMRQDPDTLDTWFSSALWPFSTLGWPEKTADLDYFYPTNTLVTGYDIIFFWVVRMMFSGMENMGKAPFDTVLIHGLVRDSQGRKMSKSLGNGIDPLEVIDEYGADALRFMLATGNSPGNDMRYIDDKVKAARNFANKLWNASRFIMMNLPDDFEFTGLPEELTLEDKWLVNKFNKLAKEVNENLERFELGVASTKIYDFIWDVYCDWYIELTKPRIQAGGETMKNAQAVLVWAMQGMLKLLHPFMPFITEEIWQVLTNEASMIMLESYPVYDESIKFDAEEKDFEKIISAIKAVRNTRTEMNVPPSVKAKLFIETGDIQLFESCTVFFEKLASASAVEVGEKFEVPDSANAVTDAARIFIPMDELVDKEKELARLEKERTKVQKDIDFLSGKLNNQGFIAKAPEKLIEAEKAKLSKAEEKMTKIMQSMEAFKK
;
A
#
# COMPACT_ATOMS: atom_id res chain seq x y z
N MET A 1 -33.99 25.77 15.79
CA MET A 1 -34.38 24.50 15.12
C MET A 1 -33.19 23.57 15.23
N ALA A 2 -33.34 22.42 15.86
CA ALA A 2 -32.31 21.41 15.87
C ALA A 2 -31.98 21.06 14.40
N LYS A 3 -30.71 21.02 14.04
CA LYS A 3 -30.30 20.55 12.71
C LYS A 3 -30.69 19.08 12.60
N GLU A 4 -31.44 18.71 11.57
CA GLU A 4 -31.77 17.32 11.29
C GLU A 4 -30.83 16.77 10.20
N LEU A 5 -30.41 15.52 10.38
CA LEU A 5 -29.72 14.81 9.30
C LEU A 5 -30.65 14.62 8.11
N ALA A 6 -30.09 14.76 6.89
CA ALA A 6 -30.83 14.55 5.67
C ALA A 6 -31.45 13.13 5.64
N LYS A 7 -32.59 13.00 4.93
CA LYS A 7 -33.34 11.73 4.86
C LYS A 7 -32.51 10.55 4.30
N SER A 8 -31.60 10.85 3.40
CA SER A 8 -30.71 9.85 2.77
C SER A 8 -29.24 10.25 2.95
N TYR A 9 -28.39 9.27 3.16
CA TYR A 9 -26.94 9.45 3.19
C TYR A 9 -26.43 9.78 1.78
N ASN A 10 -25.78 10.94 1.64
CA ASN A 10 -25.07 11.31 0.42
C ASN A 10 -23.78 12.07 0.79
N PRO A 11 -22.60 11.45 0.61
CA PRO A 11 -21.31 12.05 1.00
C PRO A 11 -21.02 13.37 0.27
N LYS A 12 -21.48 13.55 -0.96
CA LYS A 12 -21.28 14.78 -1.74
C LYS A 12 -21.90 16.04 -1.09
N ASP A 13 -22.87 15.86 -0.20
CA ASP A 13 -23.55 16.99 0.42
C ASP A 13 -22.71 17.64 1.54
N PHE A 14 -21.68 16.94 2.06
CA PHE A 14 -20.96 17.42 3.24
C PHE A 14 -19.44 17.26 3.20
N GLU A 15 -18.85 16.33 2.42
CA GLU A 15 -17.39 16.05 2.46
C GLU A 15 -16.56 17.31 2.20
N ASP A 16 -16.84 18.06 1.14
CA ASP A 16 -16.08 19.27 0.79
C ASP A 16 -16.24 20.37 1.85
N ARG A 17 -17.47 20.56 2.37
CA ARG A 17 -17.77 21.54 3.41
C ARG A 17 -17.05 21.22 4.72
N ILE A 18 -17.05 19.95 5.11
CA ILE A 18 -16.39 19.51 6.33
C ILE A 18 -14.87 19.68 6.21
N TYR A 19 -14.28 19.28 5.08
CA TYR A 19 -12.85 19.43 4.89
C TYR A 19 -12.40 20.89 4.94
N ALA A 20 -13.14 21.77 4.28
CA ALA A 20 -12.89 23.21 4.34
C ALA A 20 -12.97 23.74 5.78
N ALA A 21 -14.00 23.33 6.55
CA ALA A 21 -14.16 23.73 7.94
C ALA A 21 -13.00 23.26 8.85
N TRP A 22 -12.50 22.04 8.67
CA TRP A 22 -11.32 21.55 9.40
C TRP A 22 -10.07 22.39 9.09
N ASN A 23 -9.85 22.65 7.80
CA ASN A 23 -8.68 23.41 7.36
C ASN A 23 -8.73 24.87 7.86
N ASP A 24 -9.88 25.54 7.73
CA ASP A 24 -10.08 26.93 8.14
C ASP A 24 -9.93 27.12 9.65
N LYS A 25 -10.41 26.14 10.44
CA LYS A 25 -10.23 26.14 11.91
C LYS A 25 -8.84 25.69 12.35
N GLY A 26 -7.96 25.30 11.42
CA GLY A 26 -6.60 24.87 11.72
C GLY A 26 -6.51 23.54 12.50
N CYS A 27 -7.51 22.66 12.36
CA CYS A 27 -7.59 21.39 13.10
C CYS A 27 -6.42 20.43 12.82
N PHE A 28 -5.72 20.63 11.70
CA PHE A 28 -4.60 19.78 11.29
C PHE A 28 -3.24 20.28 11.77
N ARG A 29 -3.16 21.51 12.29
CA ARG A 29 -1.89 22.10 12.72
C ARG A 29 -1.34 21.40 13.95
N ALA A 30 -0.07 21.11 13.92
CA ALA A 30 0.68 20.63 15.06
C ALA A 30 1.56 21.76 15.61
N GLU A 31 1.57 21.92 16.91
CA GLU A 31 2.36 22.96 17.56
C GLU A 31 3.39 22.35 18.50
N VAL A 32 4.54 23.02 18.64
CA VAL A 32 5.52 22.69 19.65
C VAL A 32 4.91 23.00 21.02
N ASP A 33 4.58 21.94 21.77
CA ASP A 33 3.97 22.04 23.11
C ASP A 33 4.68 21.05 24.06
N GLU A 34 5.53 21.57 24.92
CA GLU A 34 6.29 20.76 25.88
C GLU A 34 5.43 19.93 26.85
N LYS A 35 4.14 20.26 27.00
CA LYS A 35 3.17 19.52 27.81
C LYS A 35 2.60 18.29 27.10
N LYS A 36 2.75 18.22 25.80
CA LYS A 36 2.28 17.12 24.96
C LYS A 36 3.47 16.30 24.43
N LYS A 37 3.23 15.03 24.20
CA LYS A 37 4.19 14.21 23.48
C LYS A 37 4.05 14.46 21.97
N PRO A 38 5.15 14.60 21.21
CA PRO A 38 5.06 14.65 19.77
C PRO A 38 4.69 13.28 19.19
N TYR A 39 3.97 13.28 18.08
CA TYR A 39 3.81 12.13 17.21
C TYR A 39 3.90 12.60 15.77
N THR A 40 4.96 12.19 15.11
CA THR A 40 5.30 12.68 13.77
C THR A 40 5.22 11.57 12.74
N ILE A 41 4.57 11.84 11.63
CA ILE A 41 4.67 11.08 10.38
C ILE A 41 5.11 12.07 9.28
N VAL A 42 6.14 11.71 8.51
CA VAL A 42 6.46 12.39 7.27
C VAL A 42 5.87 11.60 6.11
N ILE A 43 5.12 12.27 5.25
CA ILE A 43 4.49 11.62 4.10
C ILE A 43 5.57 11.02 3.18
N PRO A 44 5.40 9.83 2.59
CA PRO A 44 6.15 9.45 1.41
C PRO A 44 5.81 10.42 0.28
N PRO A 45 6.70 11.36 -0.07
CA PRO A 45 6.31 12.47 -0.93
C PRO A 45 5.97 11.97 -2.34
N PRO A 46 4.71 12.10 -2.81
CA PRO A 46 4.34 11.63 -4.13
C PRO A 46 5.12 12.34 -5.24
N ASN A 47 5.53 11.56 -6.25
CA ASN A 47 6.21 12.05 -7.43
C ASN A 47 5.30 12.93 -8.30
N ILE A 48 5.76 14.11 -8.72
CA ILE A 48 5.00 15.02 -9.60
C ILE A 48 4.90 14.54 -11.06
N THR A 49 4.90 13.24 -11.27
CA THR A 49 4.83 12.59 -12.60
C THR A 49 3.42 12.40 -13.12
N GLY A 50 2.41 12.63 -12.29
CA GLY A 50 1.01 12.42 -12.64
C GLY A 50 0.08 12.55 -11.43
N GLN A 51 -1.05 11.86 -11.50
CA GLN A 51 -2.03 11.80 -10.41
C GLN A 51 -1.79 10.59 -9.50
N LEU A 52 -2.34 10.66 -8.27
CA LEU A 52 -2.30 9.57 -7.32
C LEU A 52 -3.04 8.33 -7.86
N HIS A 53 -2.64 7.17 -7.39
CA HIS A 53 -3.27 5.88 -7.68
C HIS A 53 -3.68 5.18 -6.38
N MET A 54 -4.34 4.03 -6.48
CA MET A 54 -4.91 3.32 -5.34
C MET A 54 -3.86 2.93 -4.27
N GLY A 55 -2.59 2.71 -4.66
CA GLY A 55 -1.50 2.47 -3.70
C GLY A 55 -1.23 3.67 -2.80
N HIS A 56 -1.27 4.90 -3.36
CA HIS A 56 -1.18 6.12 -2.54
C HIS A 56 -2.39 6.27 -1.63
N ALA A 57 -3.61 5.97 -2.13
CA ALA A 57 -4.80 6.05 -1.29
C ALA A 57 -4.74 5.10 -0.08
N LEU A 58 -4.14 3.91 -0.24
CA LEU A 58 -3.87 2.99 0.87
C LEU A 58 -2.87 3.60 1.86
N ASP A 59 -1.70 3.98 1.37
CA ASP A 59 -0.60 4.51 2.17
C ASP A 59 -1.05 5.72 3.02
N GLU A 60 -1.70 6.68 2.37
CA GLU A 60 -2.21 7.91 2.99
C GLU A 60 -3.35 7.64 3.99
N THR A 61 -4.21 6.65 3.70
CA THR A 61 -5.29 6.27 4.62
C THR A 61 -4.72 5.69 5.92
N LEU A 62 -3.70 4.84 5.85
CA LEU A 62 -3.08 4.25 7.04
C LEU A 62 -2.39 5.31 7.90
N GLN A 63 -1.69 6.26 7.28
CA GLN A 63 -1.06 7.40 7.98
C GLN A 63 -2.10 8.27 8.67
N ASP A 64 -3.17 8.65 7.97
CA ASP A 64 -4.21 9.52 8.51
C ASP A 64 -4.95 8.90 9.70
N ILE A 65 -5.20 7.58 9.66
CA ILE A 65 -5.78 6.86 10.80
C ILE A 65 -4.90 7.01 12.05
N LEU A 66 -3.59 6.80 11.92
CA LEU A 66 -2.66 6.91 13.03
C LEU A 66 -2.56 8.35 13.56
N ILE A 67 -2.49 9.32 12.67
CA ILE A 67 -2.41 10.75 13.03
C ILE A 67 -3.69 11.21 13.75
N ARG A 68 -4.88 10.87 13.23
CA ARG A 68 -6.16 11.23 13.87
C ARG A 68 -6.29 10.58 15.23
N TRP A 69 -5.98 9.30 15.33
CA TRP A 69 -5.98 8.58 16.60
C TRP A 69 -5.05 9.22 17.64
N LYS A 70 -3.79 9.49 17.29
CA LYS A 70 -2.82 10.10 18.21
C LYS A 70 -3.20 11.54 18.56
N ARG A 71 -3.74 12.33 17.61
CA ARG A 71 -4.26 13.67 17.89
C ARG A 71 -5.39 13.62 18.93
N MET A 72 -6.36 12.73 18.76
CA MET A 72 -7.45 12.52 19.71
C MET A 72 -6.95 11.91 21.03
N SER A 73 -5.80 11.24 21.04
CA SER A 73 -5.14 10.70 22.26
C SER A 73 -4.28 11.76 22.99
N GLY A 74 -4.35 13.02 22.59
CA GLY A 74 -3.70 14.14 23.29
C GLY A 74 -2.24 14.40 22.89
N TYR A 75 -1.73 13.78 21.82
CA TYR A 75 -0.40 14.08 21.27
C TYR A 75 -0.41 15.38 20.46
N SER A 76 0.75 16.04 20.36
CA SER A 76 0.97 17.00 19.27
C SER A 76 1.32 16.19 18.02
N ALA A 77 0.30 15.92 17.20
CA ALA A 77 0.42 15.01 16.07
C ALA A 77 0.69 15.80 14.78
N LEU A 78 1.91 15.67 14.26
CA LEU A 78 2.34 16.27 12.99
C LEU A 78 2.29 15.22 11.87
N TRP A 79 1.44 15.46 10.89
CA TRP A 79 1.56 14.81 9.59
C TRP A 79 2.09 15.82 8.57
N LEU A 80 3.37 15.67 8.22
CA LEU A 80 4.07 16.63 7.36
C LEU A 80 3.88 16.25 5.89
N PRO A 81 3.17 17.09 5.09
CA PRO A 81 2.93 16.84 3.67
C PRO A 81 4.06 17.34 2.79
N GLY A 82 4.11 16.79 1.58
CA GLY A 82 4.98 17.30 0.53
C GLY A 82 4.97 16.44 -0.73
N THR A 83 5.77 16.87 -1.72
CA THR A 83 5.92 16.20 -3.01
C THR A 83 7.38 16.07 -3.41
N ASP A 84 7.69 15.04 -4.22
CA ASP A 84 9.03 14.80 -4.74
C ASP A 84 9.16 15.25 -6.20
N HIS A 85 10.28 15.88 -6.53
CA HIS A 85 10.59 16.32 -7.88
C HIS A 85 10.82 15.17 -8.86
N ALA A 86 11.18 13.99 -8.37
CA ALA A 86 11.32 12.74 -9.11
C ALA A 86 12.16 12.88 -10.40
N ALA A 87 13.37 13.39 -10.25
CA ALA A 87 14.34 13.79 -11.29
C ALA A 87 14.13 13.14 -12.68
N ILE A 88 14.63 11.92 -12.90
CA ILE A 88 14.53 11.21 -14.20
C ILE A 88 13.07 11.06 -14.67
N ALA A 89 12.18 10.71 -13.75
CA ALA A 89 10.79 10.40 -14.10
C ALA A 89 10.01 11.62 -14.58
N THR A 90 10.20 12.74 -13.92
CA THR A 90 9.54 14.01 -14.29
C THR A 90 10.16 14.58 -15.57
N GLU A 91 11.49 14.58 -15.70
CA GLU A 91 12.14 15.01 -16.93
C GLU A 91 11.67 14.22 -18.15
N ALA A 92 11.59 12.89 -18.05
CA ALA A 92 11.09 12.03 -19.11
C ALA A 92 9.64 12.38 -19.53
N LYS A 93 8.77 12.74 -18.57
CA LYS A 93 7.39 13.16 -18.85
C LYS A 93 7.32 14.51 -19.53
N ILE A 94 8.15 15.46 -19.13
CA ILE A 94 8.24 16.77 -19.76
C ILE A 94 8.74 16.62 -21.19
N VAL A 95 9.80 15.84 -21.40
CA VAL A 95 10.36 15.57 -22.74
C VAL A 95 9.34 14.87 -23.64
N GLU A 96 8.57 13.92 -23.11
CA GLU A 96 7.47 13.26 -23.84
C GLU A 96 6.41 14.28 -24.28
N ALA A 97 6.04 15.21 -23.40
CA ALA A 97 5.09 16.29 -23.71
C ALA A 97 5.64 17.23 -24.78
N MET A 98 6.90 17.64 -24.66
CA MET A 98 7.61 18.50 -25.62
C MET A 98 7.67 17.85 -27.01
N ARG A 99 7.98 16.56 -27.07
CA ARG A 99 8.02 15.81 -28.35
C ARG A 99 6.68 15.83 -29.09
N LYS A 100 5.55 15.77 -28.35
CA LYS A 100 4.20 15.89 -28.94
C LYS A 100 3.94 17.29 -29.54
N GLU A 101 4.61 18.30 -29.02
CA GLU A 101 4.56 19.68 -29.49
C GLU A 101 5.62 19.97 -30.58
N GLY A 102 6.51 19.02 -30.88
CA GLY A 102 7.60 19.17 -31.86
C GLY A 102 8.77 20.02 -31.34
N VAL A 103 8.94 20.15 -30.02
CA VAL A 103 10.00 20.95 -29.39
C VAL A 103 11.01 20.02 -28.69
N THR A 104 12.31 20.31 -28.84
CA THR A 104 13.40 19.56 -28.16
C THR A 104 13.97 20.34 -26.95
N LYS A 105 14.78 19.68 -26.14
CA LYS A 105 15.50 20.34 -25.03
C LYS A 105 16.52 21.37 -25.56
N GLU A 106 17.17 21.04 -26.65
CA GLU A 106 18.18 21.87 -27.33
C GLU A 106 17.56 23.16 -27.86
N ASP A 107 16.32 23.11 -28.35
CA ASP A 107 15.58 24.30 -28.82
C ASP A 107 15.32 25.31 -27.69
N LEU A 108 15.06 24.84 -26.47
CA LEU A 108 14.74 25.67 -25.30
C LEU A 108 15.99 26.10 -24.53
N GLY A 109 17.07 25.31 -24.61
CA GLY A 109 18.19 25.45 -23.68
C GLY A 109 17.81 25.10 -22.25
N ARG A 110 18.81 25.12 -21.35
CA ARG A 110 18.58 24.72 -19.93
C ARG A 110 17.58 25.64 -19.22
N GLU A 111 17.67 26.94 -19.41
CA GLU A 111 16.80 27.92 -18.75
C GLU A 111 15.33 27.75 -19.17
N GLY A 112 15.04 27.69 -20.45
CA GLY A 112 13.69 27.49 -20.95
C GLY A 112 13.10 26.12 -20.55
N PHE A 113 13.93 25.09 -20.52
CA PHE A 113 13.52 23.79 -19.99
C PHE A 113 13.16 23.86 -18.51
N MET A 114 13.96 24.53 -17.68
CA MET A 114 13.71 24.69 -16.25
C MET A 114 12.41 25.47 -15.96
N GLU A 115 12.13 26.54 -16.73
CA GLU A 115 10.85 27.27 -16.63
C GLU A 115 9.66 26.33 -16.88
N ARG A 116 9.76 25.48 -17.89
CA ARG A 116 8.73 24.49 -18.21
C ARG A 116 8.58 23.42 -17.10
N ALA A 117 9.68 22.99 -16.51
CA ALA A 117 9.69 22.04 -15.43
C ALA A 117 9.03 22.62 -14.15
N TRP A 118 9.27 23.87 -13.84
CA TRP A 118 8.58 24.54 -12.73
C TRP A 118 7.08 24.75 -12.98
N ALA A 119 6.69 25.05 -14.24
CA ALA A 119 5.28 25.09 -14.61
C ALA A 119 4.61 23.71 -14.45
N TRP A 120 5.31 22.65 -14.84
CA TRP A 120 4.89 21.26 -14.62
C TRP A 120 4.67 20.95 -13.12
N LYS A 121 5.63 21.33 -12.27
CA LYS A 121 5.51 21.18 -10.80
C LYS A 121 4.28 21.88 -10.26
N LYS A 122 4.02 23.12 -10.71
CA LYS A 122 2.86 23.90 -10.26
C LYS A 122 1.54 23.18 -10.61
N GLN A 123 1.46 22.63 -11.82
CA GLN A 123 0.26 21.94 -12.29
C GLN A 123 0.02 20.61 -11.56
N TYR A 124 1.00 19.71 -11.55
CA TYR A 124 0.81 18.34 -11.05
C TYR A 124 0.97 18.25 -9.53
N GLY A 125 1.85 19.05 -8.93
CA GLY A 125 1.94 19.14 -7.46
C GLY A 125 0.65 19.66 -6.84
N GLY A 126 0.05 20.70 -7.40
CA GLY A 126 -1.25 21.21 -6.96
C GLY A 126 -2.37 20.16 -7.07
N ARG A 127 -2.39 19.39 -8.18
CA ARG A 127 -3.38 18.32 -8.37
C ARG A 127 -3.25 17.21 -7.32
N ILE A 128 -2.03 16.80 -6.98
CA ILE A 128 -1.76 15.81 -5.93
C ILE A 128 -2.31 16.27 -4.59
N VAL A 129 -2.04 17.52 -4.20
CA VAL A 129 -2.55 18.11 -2.96
C VAL A 129 -4.08 18.09 -2.92
N GLU A 130 -4.75 18.47 -4.02
CA GLU A 130 -6.21 18.41 -4.09
C GLU A 130 -6.75 16.97 -3.99
N GLN A 131 -6.05 15.98 -4.56
CA GLN A 131 -6.44 14.57 -4.41
C GLN A 131 -6.32 14.08 -2.97
N LEU A 132 -5.25 14.49 -2.26
CA LEU A 132 -5.07 14.17 -0.84
C LEU A 132 -6.18 14.80 0.03
N LYS A 133 -6.56 16.05 -0.25
CA LYS A 133 -7.67 16.72 0.44
C LYS A 133 -9.00 16.01 0.20
N LYS A 134 -9.27 15.55 -1.02
CA LYS A 134 -10.49 14.78 -1.36
C LYS A 134 -10.53 13.43 -0.64
N LEU A 135 -9.39 12.80 -0.41
CA LEU A 135 -9.28 11.57 0.40
C LEU A 135 -9.52 11.85 1.90
N GLY A 136 -9.48 13.10 2.32
CA GLY A 136 -9.66 13.51 3.72
C GLY A 136 -8.37 13.54 4.54
N SER A 137 -7.21 13.61 3.89
CA SER A 137 -5.90 13.60 4.55
C SER A 137 -5.74 14.81 5.48
N SER A 138 -5.48 14.56 6.77
CA SER A 138 -5.37 15.60 7.82
C SER A 138 -3.93 16.11 7.99
N CYS A 139 -3.27 16.38 6.87
CA CYS A 139 -1.91 16.95 6.84
C CYS A 139 -1.87 18.39 7.37
N ASP A 140 -0.77 18.74 8.01
CA ASP A 140 -0.49 20.15 8.33
C ASP A 140 -0.02 20.90 7.07
N TRP A 141 -0.98 21.40 6.30
CA TRP A 141 -0.74 22.11 5.04
C TRP A 141 0.08 23.41 5.20
N SER A 142 0.20 23.94 6.40
CA SER A 142 1.05 25.10 6.67
C SER A 142 2.54 24.73 6.60
N ARG A 143 2.87 23.44 6.67
CA ARG A 143 4.21 22.86 6.56
C ARG A 143 4.43 22.06 5.27
N GLU A 144 3.63 22.33 4.22
CA GLU A 144 3.83 21.66 2.92
C GLU A 144 5.23 21.91 2.38
N ARG A 145 5.91 20.83 1.97
CA ARG A 145 7.28 20.88 1.46
C ARG A 145 7.38 20.31 0.04
N PHE A 146 8.45 20.68 -0.61
CA PHE A 146 8.85 20.14 -1.90
C PHE A 146 10.35 19.82 -1.87
N THR A 147 10.76 18.65 -2.36
CA THR A 147 12.17 18.22 -2.27
C THR A 147 13.16 19.17 -2.92
N MET A 148 12.72 20.08 -3.80
CA MET A 148 13.55 21.16 -4.39
C MET A 148 13.17 22.56 -3.88
N ASP A 149 12.44 22.70 -2.77
CA ASP A 149 12.26 24.01 -2.14
C ASP A 149 13.61 24.57 -1.59
N GLU A 150 13.62 25.82 -1.23
CA GLU A 150 14.84 26.51 -0.79
C GLU A 150 15.48 25.82 0.42
N GLY A 151 14.69 25.42 1.42
CA GLY A 151 15.19 24.78 2.64
C GLY A 151 15.75 23.37 2.36
N CYS A 152 15.01 22.55 1.60
CA CYS A 152 15.48 21.22 1.19
C CYS A 152 16.72 21.31 0.29
N SER A 153 16.77 22.27 -0.63
CA SER A 153 17.94 22.51 -1.48
C SER A 153 19.17 22.93 -0.68
N LYS A 154 19.00 23.73 0.38
CA LYS A 154 20.07 24.09 1.31
C LYS A 154 20.61 22.86 2.03
N ALA A 155 19.72 22.00 2.53
CA ALA A 155 20.09 20.75 3.18
C ALA A 155 20.88 19.81 2.24
N VAL A 156 20.46 19.68 0.98
CA VAL A 156 21.17 18.88 -0.03
C VAL A 156 22.60 19.37 -0.25
N LYS A 157 22.79 20.69 -0.41
CA LYS A 157 24.14 21.28 -0.57
C LYS A 157 24.99 21.06 0.68
N GLU A 158 24.42 21.21 1.86
CA GLU A 158 25.10 20.98 3.13
C GLU A 158 25.62 19.56 3.25
N VAL A 159 24.76 18.56 2.98
CA VAL A 159 25.13 17.14 3.04
C VAL A 159 26.20 16.81 2.00
N PHE A 160 26.06 17.30 0.76
CA PHE A 160 27.03 17.02 -0.29
C PHE A 160 28.43 17.52 0.08
N VAL A 161 28.54 18.78 0.50
CA VAL A 161 29.83 19.39 0.90
C VAL A 161 30.43 18.69 2.11
N LYS A 162 29.61 18.45 3.17
CA LYS A 162 30.03 17.73 4.38
C LYS A 162 30.55 16.33 4.06
N TYR A 163 29.86 15.58 3.18
CA TYR A 163 30.27 14.22 2.81
C TYR A 163 31.54 14.24 1.94
N TYR A 164 31.69 15.23 1.08
CA TYR A 164 32.92 15.43 0.30
C TYR A 164 34.12 15.74 1.20
N GLU A 165 33.99 16.65 2.13
CA GLU A 165 35.03 16.98 3.11
C GLU A 165 35.45 15.80 3.99
N LYS A 166 34.49 14.93 4.32
CA LYS A 166 34.75 13.66 5.04
C LYS A 166 35.33 12.55 4.15
N GLY A 167 35.46 12.77 2.86
CA GLY A 167 35.91 11.77 1.89
C GLY A 167 34.89 10.63 1.67
N LEU A 168 33.62 10.84 2.06
CA LEU A 168 32.50 9.94 1.77
C LEU A 168 31.97 10.10 0.35
N ILE A 169 32.00 11.32 -0.20
CA ILE A 169 31.71 11.57 -1.62
C ILE A 169 33.03 11.71 -2.37
N TYR A 170 33.11 11.06 -3.52
CA TYR A 170 34.26 11.16 -4.43
C TYR A 170 33.80 11.15 -5.89
N ARG A 171 34.64 11.74 -6.76
CA ARG A 171 34.49 11.65 -8.21
C ARG A 171 35.50 10.64 -8.74
N GLY A 172 35.04 9.67 -9.53
CA GLY A 172 35.91 8.62 -10.01
C GLY A 172 35.38 7.92 -11.25
N GLU A 173 36.27 7.24 -11.94
CA GLU A 173 35.95 6.39 -13.07
C GLU A 173 35.57 4.99 -12.58
N ARG A 174 34.37 4.57 -12.90
CA ARG A 174 33.80 3.25 -12.54
C ARG A 174 32.91 2.76 -13.67
N ILE A 175 32.71 1.44 -13.72
CA ILE A 175 31.64 0.90 -14.54
C ILE A 175 30.28 1.14 -13.86
N ILE A 176 29.34 1.65 -14.63
CA ILE A 176 28.01 2.04 -14.17
C ILE A 176 26.93 1.42 -15.07
N ASN A 177 25.72 1.33 -14.58
CA ASN A 177 24.55 1.04 -15.40
C ASN A 177 24.15 2.31 -16.16
N TRP A 178 24.05 2.23 -17.48
CA TRP A 178 23.69 3.34 -18.35
C TRP A 178 22.40 3.02 -19.11
N CYS A 179 21.42 3.96 -19.09
CA CYS A 179 20.24 3.86 -19.93
C CYS A 179 20.43 4.62 -21.25
N PRO A 180 20.54 3.95 -22.40
CA PRO A 180 20.79 4.65 -23.69
C PRO A 180 19.59 5.47 -24.16
N LYS A 181 18.38 5.14 -23.74
CA LYS A 181 17.16 5.90 -24.07
C LYS A 181 16.99 7.15 -23.21
N CYS A 182 17.24 7.03 -21.90
CA CYS A 182 17.19 8.17 -20.98
C CYS A 182 18.47 8.99 -21.02
N LYS A 183 19.56 8.48 -21.60
CA LYS A 183 20.90 9.06 -21.70
C LYS A 183 21.45 9.53 -20.35
N THR A 184 21.32 8.63 -19.34
CA THR A 184 21.79 8.90 -17.97
C THR A 184 22.22 7.62 -17.26
N SER A 185 23.09 7.80 -16.26
CA SER A 185 23.47 6.74 -15.33
C SER A 185 22.29 6.30 -14.46
N LEU A 186 22.32 5.05 -14.04
CA LEU A 186 21.37 4.45 -13.10
C LEU A 186 22.17 3.85 -11.94
N SER A 187 21.58 3.90 -10.73
CA SER A 187 22.06 3.10 -9.61
C SER A 187 21.62 1.64 -9.76
N ASP A 188 22.26 0.73 -9.04
CA ASP A 188 21.92 -0.72 -9.09
C ASP A 188 20.44 -0.97 -8.75
N ALA A 189 19.87 -0.15 -7.88
CA ALA A 189 18.46 -0.20 -7.51
C ALA A 189 17.48 0.15 -8.63
N GLU A 190 17.93 0.93 -9.62
CA GLU A 190 17.12 1.40 -10.73
C GLU A 190 17.14 0.46 -11.94
N VAL A 191 17.75 -0.71 -11.77
CA VAL A 191 17.80 -1.78 -12.79
C VAL A 191 16.88 -2.92 -12.38
N GLU A 192 15.88 -3.19 -13.21
CA GLU A 192 15.00 -4.35 -13.07
C GLU A 192 15.53 -5.49 -13.96
N TYR A 193 15.47 -6.73 -13.45
CA TYR A 193 15.99 -7.88 -14.17
C TYR A 193 14.84 -8.75 -14.67
N GLU A 194 14.92 -9.10 -15.95
CA GLU A 194 13.94 -9.93 -16.62
C GLU A 194 14.62 -11.06 -17.39
N ASP A 195 14.04 -12.28 -17.32
CA ASP A 195 14.50 -13.38 -18.14
C ASP A 195 14.11 -13.13 -19.60
N GLN A 196 15.12 -13.06 -20.46
CA GLN A 196 14.95 -12.84 -21.88
C GLN A 196 15.54 -14.01 -22.67
N ALA A 197 14.81 -14.43 -23.69
CA ALA A 197 15.32 -15.37 -24.68
C ALA A 197 16.42 -14.71 -25.50
N GLY A 198 17.56 -15.37 -25.62
CA GLY A 198 18.72 -14.91 -26.36
C GLY A 198 19.48 -16.10 -26.90
N HIS A 199 20.73 -15.90 -27.14
CA HIS A 199 21.62 -16.95 -27.62
C HIS A 199 22.96 -16.91 -26.90
N PHE A 200 23.66 -18.03 -26.93
CA PHE A 200 25.07 -18.17 -26.63
C PHE A 200 25.80 -18.36 -27.96
N TRP A 201 26.63 -17.39 -28.34
CA TRP A 201 27.45 -17.44 -29.54
C TRP A 201 28.80 -18.03 -29.17
N HIS A 202 29.12 -19.22 -29.67
CA HIS A 202 30.40 -19.89 -29.52
C HIS A 202 31.36 -19.38 -30.60
N LEU A 203 32.46 -18.81 -30.13
CA LEU A 203 33.47 -18.16 -30.97
C LEU A 203 34.81 -18.81 -30.76
N ARG A 204 35.69 -18.72 -31.78
CA ARG A 204 37.08 -19.20 -31.70
C ARG A 204 38.07 -18.09 -32.01
N TYR A 205 39.03 -17.90 -31.11
CA TYR A 205 40.12 -16.94 -31.27
C TYR A 205 41.40 -17.66 -31.57
N GLN A 206 42.09 -17.28 -32.64
CA GLN A 206 43.33 -17.96 -33.07
C GLN A 206 44.47 -17.66 -32.08
N ILE A 207 45.16 -18.70 -31.62
CA ILE A 207 46.39 -18.53 -30.81
C ILE A 207 47.49 -18.08 -31.73
N LYS A 208 48.10 -16.92 -31.45
CA LYS A 208 49.12 -16.29 -32.28
C LYS A 208 50.28 -17.26 -32.61
N GLY A 209 50.61 -17.34 -33.90
CA GLY A 209 51.70 -18.18 -34.40
C GLY A 209 51.41 -19.69 -34.44
N THR A 210 50.14 -20.09 -34.28
CA THR A 210 49.70 -21.48 -34.38
C THR A 210 48.46 -21.61 -35.25
N ASP A 211 48.11 -22.82 -35.66
CA ASP A 211 46.81 -23.12 -36.30
C ASP A 211 45.72 -23.53 -35.28
N SER A 212 46.03 -23.39 -34.00
CA SER A 212 45.11 -23.71 -32.91
C SER A 212 44.24 -22.50 -32.49
N TYR A 213 43.08 -22.78 -31.94
CA TYR A 213 42.10 -21.80 -31.50
C TYR A 213 41.75 -22.01 -30.03
N LEU A 214 41.43 -20.93 -29.37
CA LEU A 214 40.78 -20.93 -28.07
C LEU A 214 39.28 -20.65 -28.27
N GLU A 215 38.44 -21.57 -27.80
CA GLU A 215 37.01 -21.46 -27.94
C GLU A 215 36.39 -20.81 -26.69
N LEU A 216 35.47 -19.87 -26.90
CA LEU A 216 34.74 -19.18 -25.85
C LEU A 216 33.29 -18.93 -26.29
N ALA A 217 32.41 -18.57 -25.33
CA ALA A 217 31.04 -18.25 -25.65
C ALA A 217 30.63 -16.91 -25.03
N THR A 218 29.73 -16.18 -25.70
CA THR A 218 29.23 -14.89 -25.23
C THR A 218 27.75 -14.70 -25.56
N THR A 219 27.04 -14.00 -24.69
CA THR A 219 25.67 -13.52 -24.94
C THR A 219 25.64 -12.15 -25.63
N ARG A 220 26.82 -11.49 -25.78
CA ARG A 220 26.94 -10.12 -26.26
C ARG A 220 28.05 -9.96 -27.33
N PRO A 221 27.89 -10.55 -28.54
CA PRO A 221 28.90 -10.48 -29.57
C PRO A 221 29.20 -9.03 -30.05
N GLU A 222 28.25 -8.07 -29.89
CA GLU A 222 28.47 -6.67 -30.24
C GLU A 222 29.58 -5.98 -29.43
N THR A 223 29.88 -6.50 -28.22
CA THR A 223 30.96 -5.92 -27.39
C THR A 223 32.34 -6.48 -27.69
N LEU A 224 32.44 -7.54 -28.52
CA LEU A 224 33.67 -8.21 -28.89
C LEU A 224 34.73 -7.22 -29.39
N LEU A 225 34.35 -6.20 -30.15
CA LEU A 225 35.27 -5.19 -30.68
C LEU A 225 36.11 -4.51 -29.59
N GLY A 226 35.64 -4.51 -28.34
CA GLY A 226 36.31 -3.94 -27.15
C GLY A 226 37.04 -4.96 -26.29
N ASP A 227 37.18 -6.22 -26.70
CA ASP A 227 37.88 -7.22 -25.92
C ASP A 227 39.36 -6.88 -25.77
N THR A 228 39.89 -7.01 -24.56
CA THR A 228 41.29 -6.67 -24.23
C THR A 228 42.07 -7.82 -23.63
N ALA A 229 41.40 -8.94 -23.30
CA ALA A 229 42.01 -10.17 -22.88
C ALA A 229 41.05 -11.36 -23.07
N VAL A 230 41.59 -12.57 -22.92
CA VAL A 230 40.82 -13.79 -22.67
C VAL A 230 41.29 -14.34 -21.32
N ALA A 231 40.37 -14.71 -20.46
CA ALA A 231 40.65 -15.23 -19.13
C ALA A 231 40.37 -16.73 -19.04
N VAL A 232 41.19 -17.44 -18.29
CA VAL A 232 41.07 -18.86 -17.95
C VAL A 232 41.30 -19.05 -16.46
N ASN A 233 40.77 -20.12 -15.86
CA ASN A 233 41.03 -20.38 -14.45
C ASN A 233 42.50 -20.88 -14.27
N PRO A 234 43.24 -20.35 -13.27
CA PRO A 234 44.64 -20.75 -13.03
C PRO A 234 44.80 -22.23 -12.67
N ASN A 235 43.74 -22.90 -12.21
CA ASN A 235 43.73 -24.31 -11.85
C ASN A 235 43.22 -25.24 -12.96
N ASP A 236 42.87 -24.69 -14.14
CA ASP A 236 42.38 -25.49 -15.26
C ASP A 236 43.51 -26.04 -16.09
N ASP A 237 43.73 -27.34 -15.97
CA ASP A 237 44.81 -28.05 -16.65
C ASP A 237 44.72 -27.98 -18.19
N ARG A 238 43.55 -27.71 -18.75
CA ARG A 238 43.34 -27.57 -20.20
C ARG A 238 44.06 -26.36 -20.79
N TYR A 239 44.21 -25.29 -19.98
CA TYR A 239 44.64 -23.97 -20.45
C TYR A 239 45.88 -23.42 -19.75
N LYS A 240 46.40 -24.05 -18.71
CA LYS A 240 47.57 -23.60 -17.94
C LYS A 240 48.78 -23.20 -18.81
N GLU A 241 49.08 -23.97 -19.85
CA GLU A 241 50.21 -23.69 -20.73
C GLU A 241 49.96 -22.57 -21.75
N LEU A 242 48.71 -22.07 -21.83
CA LEU A 242 48.30 -20.96 -22.69
C LEU A 242 48.40 -19.62 -22.00
N VAL A 243 48.44 -19.59 -20.67
CA VAL A 243 48.55 -18.34 -19.89
C VAL A 243 49.82 -17.57 -20.27
N GLY A 244 49.68 -16.27 -20.54
CA GLY A 244 50.74 -15.40 -21.00
C GLY A 244 51.00 -15.44 -22.52
N LYS A 245 50.35 -16.37 -23.26
CA LYS A 245 50.31 -16.29 -24.72
C LYS A 245 49.30 -15.27 -25.21
N THR A 246 49.26 -15.08 -26.51
CA THR A 246 48.39 -14.08 -27.16
C THR A 246 47.43 -14.77 -28.12
N VAL A 247 46.19 -14.30 -28.17
CA VAL A 247 45.22 -14.63 -29.20
C VAL A 247 44.93 -13.43 -30.10
N ILE A 248 44.47 -13.71 -31.32
CA ILE A 248 44.09 -12.69 -32.30
C ILE A 248 42.58 -12.53 -32.23
N LEU A 249 42.12 -11.35 -31.88
CA LEU A 249 40.70 -10.98 -31.81
C LEU A 249 40.10 -10.97 -33.23
N PRO A 250 39.05 -11.74 -33.51
CA PRO A 250 38.39 -11.75 -34.83
C PRO A 250 37.92 -10.35 -35.24
N LEU A 251 37.73 -10.11 -36.51
CA LEU A 251 37.27 -8.87 -37.14
C LEU A 251 38.17 -7.64 -36.96
N VAL A 252 38.74 -7.47 -35.77
CA VAL A 252 39.62 -6.32 -35.41
C VAL A 252 41.08 -6.65 -35.60
N HIS A 253 41.42 -7.93 -35.57
CA HIS A 253 42.81 -8.48 -35.69
C HIS A 253 43.80 -7.92 -34.66
N ARG A 254 43.27 -7.45 -33.50
CA ARG A 254 44.07 -7.00 -32.37
C ARG A 254 44.62 -8.20 -31.60
N GLU A 255 45.88 -8.11 -31.20
CA GLU A 255 46.50 -9.07 -30.31
C GLU A 255 46.09 -8.79 -28.86
N ILE A 256 45.54 -9.81 -28.16
CA ILE A 256 45.12 -9.70 -26.76
C ILE A 256 45.72 -10.87 -25.95
N PRO A 257 46.12 -10.64 -24.67
CA PRO A 257 46.72 -11.68 -23.85
C PRO A 257 45.71 -12.69 -23.32
N ILE A 258 46.22 -13.90 -23.01
CA ILE A 258 45.51 -14.91 -22.20
C ILE A 258 45.96 -14.70 -20.75
N VAL A 259 45.03 -14.35 -19.85
CA VAL A 259 45.29 -14.10 -18.43
C VAL A 259 44.68 -15.21 -17.56
N ALA A 260 45.26 -15.43 -16.38
CA ALA A 260 44.74 -16.40 -15.41
C ALA A 260 43.99 -15.63 -14.31
N ASP A 261 42.69 -15.94 -14.11
CA ASP A 261 41.89 -15.29 -13.08
C ASP A 261 40.91 -16.30 -12.46
N ASP A 262 40.82 -16.29 -11.13
CA ASP A 262 39.91 -17.15 -10.34
C ASP A 262 38.43 -16.88 -10.59
N TYR A 263 38.10 -15.75 -11.23
CA TYR A 263 36.73 -15.39 -11.66
C TYR A 263 36.14 -16.43 -12.62
N VAL A 264 36.99 -17.09 -13.43
CA VAL A 264 36.54 -18.05 -14.46
C VAL A 264 36.15 -19.39 -13.84
N GLU A 265 34.91 -19.78 -14.02
CA GLU A 265 34.41 -21.10 -13.60
C GLU A 265 34.83 -22.18 -14.61
N MET A 266 35.56 -23.18 -14.14
CA MET A 266 36.14 -24.24 -15.02
C MET A 266 35.07 -25.09 -15.72
N ASP A 267 33.95 -25.31 -15.07
CA ASP A 267 32.86 -26.19 -15.52
C ASP A 267 31.71 -25.43 -16.22
N PHE A 268 31.82 -24.12 -16.37
CA PHE A 268 30.81 -23.30 -17.05
C PHE A 268 31.24 -23.02 -18.51
N GLY A 269 30.41 -23.42 -19.47
CA GLY A 269 30.66 -23.23 -20.89
C GLY A 269 31.97 -23.94 -21.32
N THR A 270 32.87 -23.20 -21.97
CA THR A 270 34.18 -23.71 -22.38
C THR A 270 35.24 -23.63 -21.28
N GLY A 271 34.96 -22.93 -20.15
CA GLY A 271 35.97 -22.57 -19.16
C GLY A 271 36.89 -21.43 -19.60
N VAL A 272 36.51 -20.70 -20.65
CA VAL A 272 37.23 -19.56 -21.21
C VAL A 272 36.28 -18.38 -21.35
N VAL A 273 36.68 -17.21 -20.87
CA VAL A 273 35.86 -16.01 -20.87
C VAL A 273 36.58 -14.88 -21.61
N LYS A 274 35.91 -14.22 -22.55
CA LYS A 274 36.40 -12.96 -23.14
C LYS A 274 36.31 -11.84 -22.11
N ILE A 275 37.27 -10.95 -22.07
CA ILE A 275 37.28 -9.82 -21.11
C ILE A 275 37.16 -8.51 -21.86
N THR A 276 36.01 -7.83 -21.59
CA THR A 276 35.65 -6.53 -22.15
C THR A 276 35.40 -5.49 -21.02
N PRO A 277 36.47 -4.93 -20.44
CA PRO A 277 36.35 -4.09 -19.22
C PRO A 277 35.42 -2.88 -19.36
N ALA A 278 35.19 -2.38 -20.57
CA ALA A 278 34.30 -1.28 -20.82
C ALA A 278 32.79 -1.61 -20.71
N HIS A 279 32.41 -2.90 -20.85
CA HIS A 279 31.00 -3.29 -21.09
C HIS A 279 30.48 -4.42 -20.20
N ASP A 280 31.23 -4.89 -19.23
CA ASP A 280 30.82 -5.86 -18.23
C ASP A 280 31.45 -5.56 -16.86
N PRO A 281 30.66 -5.53 -15.77
CA PRO A 281 31.17 -5.22 -14.43
C PRO A 281 32.23 -6.20 -13.91
N ASN A 282 32.09 -7.50 -14.22
CA ASN A 282 33.04 -8.50 -13.78
C ASN A 282 34.33 -8.39 -14.60
N ASP A 283 34.21 -8.16 -15.92
CA ASP A 283 35.36 -7.95 -16.81
C ASP A 283 36.11 -6.66 -16.42
N PHE A 284 35.43 -5.65 -15.94
CA PHE A 284 36.06 -4.42 -15.41
C PHE A 284 36.95 -4.72 -14.19
N GLU A 285 36.46 -5.55 -13.26
CA GLU A 285 37.24 -5.95 -12.08
C GLU A 285 38.45 -6.84 -12.48
N VAL A 286 38.28 -7.76 -13.44
CA VAL A 286 39.41 -8.53 -14.05
C VAL A 286 40.39 -7.55 -14.70
N GLY A 287 39.89 -6.57 -15.44
CA GLY A 287 40.69 -5.54 -16.09
C GLY A 287 41.57 -4.77 -15.10
N LEU A 288 41.02 -4.39 -13.95
CA LEU A 288 41.77 -3.72 -12.88
C LEU A 288 42.86 -4.58 -12.27
N ARG A 289 42.60 -5.90 -12.09
CA ARG A 289 43.59 -6.85 -11.52
C ARG A 289 44.75 -7.13 -12.46
N HIS A 290 44.48 -7.06 -13.75
CA HIS A 290 45.47 -7.41 -14.80
C HIS A 290 45.99 -6.19 -15.60
N ASP A 291 45.62 -4.94 -15.15
CA ASP A 291 46.00 -3.68 -15.81
C ASP A 291 45.64 -3.66 -17.30
N LEU A 292 44.44 -4.14 -17.65
CA LEU A 292 43.99 -4.24 -19.05
C LEU A 292 43.40 -2.90 -19.52
N PRO A 293 43.59 -2.56 -20.83
CA PRO A 293 42.98 -1.36 -21.39
C PRO A 293 41.45 -1.40 -21.35
N VAL A 294 40.84 -0.26 -21.17
CA VAL A 294 39.35 -0.07 -21.24
C VAL A 294 39.03 0.51 -22.62
N ILE A 295 38.39 -0.27 -23.48
CA ILE A 295 38.04 0.11 -24.84
C ILE A 295 36.52 0.17 -24.98
N ASN A 296 35.98 1.38 -25.01
CA ASN A 296 34.56 1.61 -25.22
C ASN A 296 34.16 1.50 -26.68
N VAL A 297 33.13 0.71 -26.99
CA VAL A 297 32.65 0.47 -28.37
C VAL A 297 31.29 1.14 -28.68
N MET A 298 30.67 1.79 -27.69
CA MET A 298 29.32 2.34 -27.83
C MET A 298 29.25 3.81 -27.44
N ASN A 299 28.46 4.57 -28.18
CA ASN A 299 28.05 5.93 -27.87
C ASN A 299 27.00 5.98 -26.73
N ASP A 300 26.59 7.18 -26.29
CA ASP A 300 25.61 7.40 -25.21
C ASP A 300 24.21 6.82 -25.51
N ASP A 301 23.87 6.66 -26.79
CA ASP A 301 22.61 6.07 -27.28
C ASP A 301 22.75 4.58 -27.65
N ALA A 302 23.89 4.00 -27.28
CA ALA A 302 24.26 2.60 -27.57
C ALA A 302 24.36 2.27 -29.08
N THR A 303 24.62 3.27 -29.90
CA THR A 303 25.13 3.05 -31.26
C THR A 303 26.66 2.77 -31.22
N ILE A 304 27.15 2.03 -32.19
CA ILE A 304 28.60 1.74 -32.30
C ILE A 304 29.37 3.03 -32.60
N THR A 305 30.56 3.20 -31.99
CA THR A 305 31.42 4.36 -32.17
C THR A 305 32.05 4.43 -33.56
N ASP A 306 32.55 5.62 -33.96
CA ASP A 306 33.21 5.84 -35.26
C ASP A 306 34.56 5.14 -35.36
N ASP A 307 35.13 4.63 -34.25
CA ASP A 307 36.36 3.84 -34.23
C ASP A 307 36.22 2.51 -35.00
N TYR A 308 34.98 2.09 -35.25
CA TYR A 308 34.64 0.88 -36.01
C TYR A 308 33.82 1.22 -37.27
N PRO A 309 34.41 1.79 -38.34
CA PRO A 309 33.70 2.39 -39.47
C PRO A 309 32.67 1.47 -40.14
N LYS A 310 32.90 0.15 -40.13
CA LYS A 310 31.96 -0.83 -40.72
C LYS A 310 30.62 -0.88 -39.97
N TYR A 311 30.61 -0.63 -38.68
CA TYR A 311 29.45 -0.74 -37.81
C TYR A 311 29.05 0.62 -37.22
N ALA A 312 29.80 1.68 -37.49
CA ALA A 312 29.59 3.02 -36.93
C ALA A 312 28.17 3.54 -37.09
N GLY A 313 27.58 4.03 -36.01
CA GLY A 313 26.22 4.53 -35.96
C GLY A 313 25.11 3.49 -36.02
N MET A 314 25.42 2.20 -36.11
CA MET A 314 24.42 1.13 -35.98
C MET A 314 23.98 1.00 -34.53
N ASP A 315 22.65 0.80 -34.30
CA ASP A 315 22.15 0.39 -33.02
C ASP A 315 22.82 -0.96 -32.60
N ARG A 316 23.11 -1.11 -31.31
CA ARG A 316 23.82 -2.29 -30.76
C ARG A 316 23.23 -3.63 -31.21
N PHE A 317 21.89 -3.76 -31.33
CA PHE A 317 21.26 -5.02 -31.76
C PHE A 317 21.34 -5.24 -33.26
N GLU A 318 21.34 -4.18 -34.08
CA GLU A 318 21.62 -4.25 -35.51
C GLU A 318 23.11 -4.56 -35.75
N ALA A 319 24.01 -3.93 -34.99
CA ALA A 319 25.43 -4.21 -35.01
C ALA A 319 25.73 -5.68 -34.63
N ARG A 320 25.03 -6.21 -33.59
CA ARG A 320 25.11 -7.62 -33.20
C ARG A 320 24.87 -8.55 -34.38
N LYS A 321 23.80 -8.34 -35.14
CA LYS A 321 23.47 -9.15 -36.33
C LYS A 321 24.55 -9.05 -37.38
N ALA A 322 25.04 -7.84 -37.66
CA ALA A 322 26.11 -7.64 -38.65
C ALA A 322 27.43 -8.29 -38.22
N ILE A 323 27.82 -8.14 -36.95
CA ILE A 323 29.01 -8.73 -36.38
C ILE A 323 28.96 -10.26 -36.40
N VAL A 324 27.82 -10.87 -36.06
CA VAL A 324 27.64 -12.33 -36.10
C VAL A 324 27.79 -12.83 -37.54
N ALA A 325 27.20 -12.17 -38.53
CA ALA A 325 27.35 -12.54 -39.95
C ALA A 325 28.81 -12.44 -40.43
N ASP A 326 29.55 -11.43 -39.98
CA ASP A 326 30.96 -11.25 -40.29
C ASP A 326 31.86 -12.33 -39.62
N LEU A 327 31.56 -12.70 -38.37
CA LEU A 327 32.24 -13.78 -37.64
C LEU A 327 32.00 -15.12 -38.34
N GLU A 328 30.83 -15.38 -38.88
CA GLU A 328 30.50 -16.54 -39.66
C GLU A 328 31.35 -16.57 -40.97
N ALA A 329 31.37 -15.40 -41.67
CA ALA A 329 32.11 -15.25 -42.91
C ALA A 329 33.65 -15.43 -42.71
N GLU A 330 34.21 -14.96 -41.58
CA GLU A 330 35.62 -15.13 -41.19
C GLU A 330 35.90 -16.56 -40.67
N GLY A 331 34.86 -17.35 -40.42
CA GLY A 331 34.95 -18.68 -39.83
C GLY A 331 35.27 -18.68 -38.34
N ALA A 332 35.08 -17.59 -37.66
CA ALA A 332 35.28 -17.44 -36.21
C ALA A 332 34.04 -17.84 -35.39
N LEU A 333 32.85 -17.91 -35.99
CA LEU A 333 31.63 -18.45 -35.36
C LEU A 333 31.65 -19.99 -35.43
N VAL A 334 31.50 -20.65 -34.30
CA VAL A 334 31.45 -22.11 -34.17
C VAL A 334 30.02 -22.62 -34.14
N GLU A 335 29.20 -22.07 -33.23
CA GLU A 335 27.82 -22.49 -32.99
C GLU A 335 26.99 -21.36 -32.41
N ILE A 336 25.66 -21.43 -32.60
CA ILE A 336 24.69 -20.57 -31.93
C ILE A 336 23.74 -21.46 -31.13
N GLU A 337 23.78 -21.35 -29.82
CA GLU A 337 22.94 -22.10 -28.87
C GLU A 337 21.84 -21.21 -28.33
N ASP A 338 20.60 -21.70 -28.28
CA ASP A 338 19.49 -20.98 -27.63
C ASP A 338 19.73 -20.90 -26.12
N TYR A 339 19.72 -19.71 -25.58
CA TYR A 339 20.00 -19.45 -24.17
C TYR A 339 19.05 -18.39 -23.59
N SER A 340 18.53 -18.67 -22.41
CA SER A 340 17.77 -17.67 -21.66
C SER A 340 18.59 -17.14 -20.51
N HIS A 341 18.69 -15.84 -20.38
CA HIS A 341 19.47 -15.20 -19.33
C HIS A 341 18.76 -13.96 -18.78
N ASN A 342 19.15 -13.59 -17.58
CA ASN A 342 18.58 -12.47 -16.86
C ASN A 342 19.22 -11.16 -17.35
N VAL A 343 18.40 -10.27 -17.93
CA VAL A 343 18.84 -9.03 -18.55
C VAL A 343 18.33 -7.83 -17.73
N GLY A 344 19.27 -6.93 -17.39
CA GLY A 344 18.94 -5.69 -16.70
C GLY A 344 18.23 -4.70 -17.62
N THR A 345 17.13 -4.14 -17.17
CA THR A 345 16.33 -3.11 -17.85
C THR A 345 16.18 -1.87 -16.98
N CYS A 346 16.04 -0.72 -17.62
CA CYS A 346 15.78 0.53 -16.94
C CYS A 346 14.37 0.54 -16.34
N TYR A 347 14.25 0.68 -15.04
CA TYR A 347 12.96 0.69 -14.32
C TYR A 347 11.95 1.74 -14.82
N ARG A 348 12.40 2.75 -15.57
CA ARG A 348 11.57 3.84 -16.09
C ARG A 348 11.06 3.61 -17.51
N CYS A 349 11.93 3.13 -18.40
CA CYS A 349 11.60 3.04 -19.82
C CYS A 349 11.63 1.62 -20.37
N GLY A 350 11.98 0.61 -19.55
CA GLY A 350 12.06 -0.78 -19.95
C GLY A 350 13.15 -1.11 -20.96
N THR A 351 14.05 -0.15 -21.28
CA THR A 351 15.14 -0.37 -22.23
C THR A 351 16.26 -1.14 -21.53
N THR A 352 16.83 -2.15 -22.20
CA THR A 352 18.02 -2.88 -21.73
C THR A 352 19.14 -1.89 -21.41
N VAL A 353 19.68 -1.98 -20.20
CA VAL A 353 20.79 -1.13 -19.75
C VAL A 353 22.11 -1.56 -20.36
N GLU A 354 23.05 -0.61 -20.49
CA GLU A 354 24.41 -0.87 -20.92
C GLU A 354 25.38 -0.64 -19.76
N PRO A 355 26.11 -1.67 -19.28
CA PRO A 355 27.27 -1.41 -18.43
C PRO A 355 28.29 -0.57 -19.21
N ARG A 356 28.76 0.53 -18.58
CA ARG A 356 29.66 1.48 -19.22
C ARG A 356 30.61 2.10 -18.21
N VAL A 357 31.87 2.21 -18.56
CA VAL A 357 32.84 2.96 -17.76
C VAL A 357 32.64 4.46 -17.98
N SER A 358 32.48 5.18 -16.89
CA SER A 358 32.27 6.63 -16.89
C SER A 358 32.76 7.29 -15.60
N THR A 359 33.20 8.54 -15.72
CA THR A 359 33.55 9.37 -14.55
C THR A 359 32.28 9.92 -13.94
N GLN A 360 31.95 9.50 -12.75
CA GLN A 360 30.72 9.87 -12.03
C GLN A 360 31.03 10.26 -10.58
N TRP A 361 30.01 10.78 -9.88
CA TRP A 361 30.05 11.04 -8.46
C TRP A 361 29.46 9.88 -7.66
N PHE A 362 30.16 9.47 -6.61
CA PHE A 362 29.78 8.32 -5.79
C PHE A 362 29.78 8.65 -4.31
N VAL A 363 28.91 7.97 -3.55
CA VAL A 363 28.95 7.92 -2.08
C VAL A 363 29.53 6.57 -1.66
N LYS A 364 30.54 6.59 -0.78
CA LYS A 364 31.07 5.39 -0.10
C LYS A 364 30.04 4.88 0.91
N MET A 365 29.42 3.77 0.61
CA MET A 365 28.27 3.27 1.38
C MET A 365 28.65 2.45 2.61
N LYS A 366 29.72 1.68 2.59
CA LYS A 366 30.12 0.80 3.70
C LYS A 366 30.23 1.51 5.06
N PRO A 367 30.86 2.71 5.18
CA PRO A 367 30.93 3.42 6.45
C PRO A 367 29.57 3.91 6.94
N LEU A 368 28.63 4.19 6.03
CA LEU A 368 27.29 4.69 6.33
C LEU A 368 26.31 3.54 6.68
N ALA A 369 26.55 2.35 6.14
CA ALA A 369 25.69 1.20 6.33
C ALA A 369 25.73 0.63 7.75
N GLN A 370 26.91 0.54 8.36
CA GLN A 370 27.08 -0.11 9.66
C GLN A 370 26.25 0.55 10.79
N PRO A 371 26.26 1.89 10.97
CA PRO A 371 25.40 2.53 11.97
C PRO A 371 23.91 2.31 11.73
N ALA A 372 23.48 2.24 10.46
CA ALA A 372 22.10 1.97 10.09
C ALA A 372 21.69 0.51 10.43
N ILE A 373 22.58 -0.46 10.19
CA ILE A 373 22.39 -1.87 10.60
C ILE A 373 22.25 -1.96 12.12
N ASP A 374 23.16 -1.30 12.86
CA ASP A 374 23.19 -1.35 14.31
C ASP A 374 21.93 -0.73 14.94
N ALA A 375 21.38 0.33 14.34
CA ALA A 375 20.16 0.98 14.81
C ALA A 375 18.93 0.04 14.80
N VAL A 376 18.83 -0.86 13.82
CA VAL A 376 17.76 -1.88 13.78
C VAL A 376 18.09 -3.06 14.71
N LYS A 377 19.34 -3.54 14.72
CA LYS A 377 19.77 -4.64 15.60
C LYS A 377 19.61 -4.34 17.09
N ASN A 378 19.82 -3.10 17.51
CA ASN A 378 19.67 -2.68 18.90
C ASN A 378 18.23 -2.23 19.26
N GLY A 379 17.31 -2.24 18.32
CA GLY A 379 15.90 -1.91 18.52
C GLY A 379 15.58 -0.41 18.56
N ALA A 380 16.52 0.47 18.18
CA ALA A 380 16.26 1.90 18.03
C ALA A 380 15.23 2.17 16.90
N THR A 381 15.21 1.32 15.87
CA THR A 381 14.17 1.29 14.85
C THR A 381 13.61 -0.12 14.72
N LYS A 382 12.29 -0.27 14.61
CA LYS A 382 11.60 -1.56 14.45
C LYS A 382 10.81 -1.59 13.14
N PHE A 383 10.83 -2.73 12.46
CA PHE A 383 9.95 -2.99 11.30
C PHE A 383 8.66 -3.69 11.75
N VAL A 384 7.54 -3.25 11.22
CA VAL A 384 6.25 -3.92 11.40
C VAL A 384 5.69 -4.26 10.01
N PRO A 385 5.56 -5.56 9.65
CA PRO A 385 6.02 -6.72 10.44
C PRO A 385 7.54 -6.92 10.40
N GLU A 386 8.07 -7.55 11.44
CA GLU A 386 9.51 -7.77 11.66
C GLU A 386 10.22 -8.49 10.51
N ARG A 387 9.50 -9.34 9.76
CA ARG A 387 10.07 -10.10 8.62
C ARG A 387 10.77 -9.23 7.57
N PHE A 388 10.47 -7.94 7.48
CA PHE A 388 11.08 -7.01 6.53
C PHE A 388 12.45 -6.49 6.95
N ASP A 389 12.88 -6.72 8.20
CA ASP A 389 14.25 -6.45 8.64
C ASP A 389 15.28 -7.26 7.85
N LYS A 390 14.92 -8.50 7.43
CA LYS A 390 15.78 -9.37 6.61
C LYS A 390 16.10 -8.74 5.25
N ILE A 391 15.11 -8.10 4.62
CA ILE A 391 15.32 -7.38 3.35
C ILE A 391 16.23 -6.18 3.59
N TYR A 392 15.98 -5.42 4.66
CA TYR A 392 16.79 -4.29 5.06
C TYR A 392 18.26 -4.67 5.29
N PHE A 393 18.53 -5.73 6.07
CA PHE A 393 19.88 -6.22 6.33
C PHE A 393 20.57 -6.73 5.07
N HIS A 394 19.86 -7.53 4.26
CA HIS A 394 20.43 -8.06 3.02
C HIS A 394 21.00 -6.96 2.11
N TRP A 395 20.26 -5.86 1.95
CA TRP A 395 20.70 -4.74 1.13
C TRP A 395 21.88 -3.98 1.74
N LEU A 396 21.87 -3.73 3.03
CA LEU A 396 22.95 -2.98 3.70
C LEU A 396 24.24 -3.80 3.83
N GLU A 397 24.14 -5.09 4.07
CA GLU A 397 25.30 -5.98 4.18
C GLU A 397 26.03 -6.18 2.84
N ASN A 398 25.29 -6.10 1.72
CA ASN A 398 25.81 -6.23 0.36
C ASN A 398 25.92 -4.90 -0.40
N ILE A 399 25.84 -3.77 0.30
CA ILE A 399 25.75 -2.47 -0.35
C ILE A 399 27.04 -2.08 -1.07
N LYS A 400 26.88 -1.64 -2.32
CA LYS A 400 27.95 -1.07 -3.13
C LYS A 400 27.94 0.47 -3.07
N ASP A 401 29.02 1.11 -3.53
CA ASP A 401 29.08 2.57 -3.62
C ASP A 401 27.96 3.07 -4.54
N TRP A 402 27.28 4.11 -4.09
CA TRP A 402 26.10 4.66 -4.75
C TRP A 402 26.49 5.75 -5.76
N CYS A 403 26.24 5.52 -7.05
CA CYS A 403 26.34 6.54 -8.09
C CYS A 403 25.22 7.56 -7.93
N ILE A 404 25.58 8.82 -7.67
CA ILE A 404 24.65 9.91 -7.35
C ILE A 404 24.50 10.97 -8.45
N SER A 405 25.33 10.97 -9.48
CA SER A 405 25.23 11.92 -10.60
C SER A 405 24.27 11.44 -11.68
N ARG A 406 23.49 12.35 -12.26
CA ARG A 406 22.54 12.11 -13.35
C ARG A 406 22.71 13.16 -14.43
N GLN A 407 22.77 12.76 -15.70
CA GLN A 407 22.96 13.61 -16.87
C GLN A 407 21.62 14.19 -17.36
N ILE A 408 20.87 14.78 -16.42
CA ILE A 408 19.57 15.43 -16.65
C ILE A 408 19.62 16.89 -16.14
N TRP A 409 18.62 17.69 -16.48
CA TRP A 409 18.56 19.09 -16.07
C TRP A 409 17.65 19.33 -14.88
N TRP A 410 16.60 18.52 -14.74
CA TRP A 410 15.64 18.63 -13.64
C TRP A 410 16.14 17.90 -12.38
N GLY A 411 16.51 18.67 -11.37
CA GLY A 411 17.02 18.16 -10.10
C GLY A 411 17.98 19.13 -9.42
N HIS A 412 18.57 18.69 -8.31
CA HIS A 412 19.61 19.46 -7.60
C HIS A 412 20.93 19.39 -8.36
N GLN A 413 21.36 20.47 -8.95
CA GLN A 413 22.64 20.54 -9.64
C GLN A 413 23.80 20.32 -8.65
N ILE A 414 24.76 19.48 -9.04
CA ILE A 414 25.90 19.11 -8.19
C ILE A 414 26.70 20.37 -7.84
N PRO A 415 27.00 20.61 -6.53
CA PRO A 415 27.68 21.82 -6.07
C PRO A 415 29.22 21.70 -6.17
N ALA A 416 29.70 21.25 -7.33
CA ALA A 416 31.11 21.18 -7.70
C ALA A 416 31.38 22.12 -8.87
N PHE A 417 32.53 22.78 -8.86
CA PHE A 417 32.90 23.79 -9.83
C PHE A 417 34.28 23.51 -10.39
N TYR A 418 34.46 23.68 -11.70
CA TYR A 418 35.66 23.39 -12.44
C TYR A 418 36.23 24.67 -13.05
N CYS A 419 37.52 24.88 -12.91
CA CYS A 419 38.21 25.94 -13.59
C CYS A 419 38.72 25.43 -14.94
N ASP A 420 38.19 25.98 -16.02
CA ASP A 420 38.57 25.58 -17.39
C ASP A 420 40.01 26.07 -17.75
N GLU A 421 40.59 27.00 -16.99
CA GLU A 421 41.94 27.53 -17.22
C GLU A 421 43.07 26.69 -16.57
N CYS A 422 42.85 26.21 -15.34
CA CYS A 422 43.90 25.54 -14.57
C CYS A 422 43.51 24.15 -14.07
N GLY A 423 42.28 23.64 -14.41
CA GLY A 423 41.85 22.31 -14.03
C GLY A 423 41.49 22.15 -12.54
N GLU A 424 41.51 23.25 -11.76
CA GLU A 424 41.14 23.17 -10.33
C GLU A 424 39.65 22.84 -10.14
N MET A 425 39.36 22.01 -9.19
CA MET A 425 37.98 21.68 -8.79
C MET A 425 37.71 22.15 -7.36
N VAL A 426 36.58 22.81 -7.15
CA VAL A 426 36.11 23.26 -5.83
C VAL A 426 34.70 22.75 -5.58
N VAL A 427 34.46 22.19 -4.39
CA VAL A 427 33.13 21.80 -3.91
C VAL A 427 32.69 22.83 -2.87
N THR A 428 31.58 23.53 -3.13
CA THR A 428 31.08 24.60 -2.26
C THR A 428 29.57 24.75 -2.35
N LYS A 429 28.97 25.26 -1.28
CA LYS A 429 27.53 25.58 -1.20
C LYS A 429 27.16 26.85 -1.99
N GLU A 430 28.15 27.71 -2.23
CA GLU A 430 27.98 29.04 -2.84
C GLU A 430 27.91 28.94 -4.37
N ALA A 431 26.97 29.66 -4.96
CA ALA A 431 26.89 29.80 -6.40
C ALA A 431 27.97 30.79 -6.92
N GLY A 432 28.41 30.58 -8.16
CA GLY A 432 29.35 31.50 -8.81
C GLY A 432 30.76 31.44 -8.24
N ALA A 433 31.27 30.28 -7.93
CA ALA A 433 32.60 30.06 -7.36
C ALA A 433 33.71 30.68 -8.23
N VAL A 434 34.71 31.26 -7.59
CA VAL A 434 35.92 31.79 -8.20
C VAL A 434 37.09 30.87 -7.88
N CYS A 435 37.90 30.56 -8.88
CA CYS A 435 39.03 29.66 -8.73
C CYS A 435 40.05 30.20 -7.69
N PRO A 436 40.37 29.45 -6.64
CA PRO A 436 41.31 29.89 -5.61
C PRO A 436 42.75 29.97 -6.11
N LYS A 437 43.08 29.32 -7.24
CA LYS A 437 44.42 29.31 -7.83
C LYS A 437 44.64 30.46 -8.82
N CYS A 438 43.69 30.73 -9.70
CA CYS A 438 43.87 31.69 -10.80
C CYS A 438 42.88 32.86 -10.82
N GLY A 439 41.90 32.89 -9.89
CA GLY A 439 40.95 34.00 -9.77
C GLY A 439 39.90 34.08 -10.88
N LYS A 440 39.78 33.05 -11.75
CA LYS A 440 38.79 33.00 -12.83
C LYS A 440 37.46 32.45 -12.34
N ALA A 441 36.36 32.82 -13.02
CA ALA A 441 35.06 32.21 -12.78
C ALA A 441 35.10 30.71 -13.10
N MET A 442 34.44 29.92 -12.28
CA MET A 442 34.37 28.45 -12.45
C MET A 442 33.03 28.01 -13.00
N ARG A 443 33.07 26.99 -13.82
CA ARG A 443 31.86 26.36 -14.39
C ARG A 443 31.34 25.31 -13.42
N GLN A 444 30.04 25.37 -13.07
CA GLN A 444 29.40 24.36 -12.25
C GLN A 444 29.26 23.04 -13.03
N ASP A 445 29.35 21.93 -12.31
CA ASP A 445 29.08 20.60 -12.83
C ASP A 445 27.69 20.55 -13.52
N PRO A 446 27.61 20.09 -14.79
CA PRO A 446 26.33 20.08 -15.53
C PRO A 446 25.32 19.08 -15.00
N ASP A 447 25.77 18.06 -14.28
CA ASP A 447 24.94 16.95 -13.79
C ASP A 447 24.10 17.37 -12.58
N THR A 448 23.05 16.62 -12.34
CA THR A 448 22.20 16.75 -11.15
C THR A 448 22.35 15.54 -10.26
N LEU A 449 21.96 15.67 -9.01
CA LEU A 449 21.92 14.57 -8.05
C LEU A 449 20.73 13.63 -8.32
N ASP A 450 20.94 12.36 -8.03
CA ASP A 450 19.86 11.36 -7.91
C ASP A 450 18.74 11.88 -6.99
N THR A 451 17.48 11.72 -7.40
CA THR A 451 16.32 12.14 -6.59
C THR A 451 16.34 11.57 -5.18
N TRP A 452 16.86 10.37 -5.04
CA TRP A 452 16.96 9.70 -3.73
C TRP A 452 17.97 10.35 -2.78
N PHE A 453 18.87 11.20 -3.28
CA PHE A 453 19.80 11.94 -2.43
C PHE A 453 19.07 12.99 -1.59
N SER A 454 18.14 13.74 -2.17
CA SER A 454 17.31 14.70 -1.44
C SER A 454 16.22 14.01 -0.62
N SER A 455 15.61 12.95 -1.16
CA SER A 455 14.57 12.18 -0.48
C SER A 455 15.10 11.46 0.79
N ALA A 456 16.39 11.11 0.81
CA ALA A 456 17.07 10.57 2.00
C ALA A 456 17.14 11.54 3.19
N LEU A 457 17.00 12.83 2.96
CA LEU A 457 17.07 13.87 3.99
C LEU A 457 15.69 14.24 4.54
N TRP A 458 14.62 13.69 3.98
CA TRP A 458 13.24 14.09 4.21
C TRP A 458 12.83 14.18 5.69
N PRO A 459 13.19 13.24 6.59
CA PRO A 459 12.79 13.30 7.99
C PRO A 459 13.30 14.52 8.77
N PHE A 460 14.37 15.18 8.34
CA PHE A 460 14.99 16.29 9.04
C PHE A 460 15.12 17.55 8.19
N SER A 461 15.33 17.45 6.87
CA SER A 461 15.36 18.62 6.00
C SER A 461 14.02 19.37 5.96
N THR A 462 12.92 18.64 6.07
CA THR A 462 11.55 19.18 6.12
C THR A 462 11.27 19.97 7.39
N LEU A 463 11.98 19.67 8.47
CA LEU A 463 11.86 20.33 9.77
C LEU A 463 12.87 21.49 9.95
N GLY A 464 13.61 21.83 8.88
CA GLY A 464 14.45 23.01 8.81
C GLY A 464 15.96 22.77 8.93
N TRP A 465 16.41 21.50 9.10
CA TRP A 465 17.85 21.21 9.07
C TRP A 465 18.50 21.72 7.76
N PRO A 466 19.71 22.32 7.76
CA PRO A 466 20.75 22.30 8.81
C PRO A 466 20.57 23.32 9.94
N GLU A 467 19.54 24.16 9.89
CA GLU A 467 19.28 25.09 10.99
C GLU A 467 18.76 24.34 12.23
N LYS A 468 19.02 24.92 13.41
CA LYS A 468 18.42 24.46 14.66
C LYS A 468 17.06 25.14 14.82
N THR A 469 15.99 24.43 14.48
CA THR A 469 14.62 24.92 14.61
C THR A 469 13.88 24.24 15.77
N ALA A 470 12.91 24.91 16.35
CA ALA A 470 12.05 24.31 17.37
C ALA A 470 11.29 23.07 16.84
N ASP A 471 10.88 23.11 15.57
CA ASP A 471 10.22 21.97 14.92
C ASP A 471 11.17 20.75 14.83
N LEU A 472 12.44 20.97 14.47
CA LEU A 472 13.45 19.89 14.40
C LEU A 472 13.72 19.28 15.77
N ASP A 473 13.87 20.12 16.79
CA ASP A 473 14.15 19.65 18.15
C ASP A 473 12.98 18.88 18.76
N TYR A 474 11.75 19.22 18.39
CA TYR A 474 10.53 18.63 18.97
C TYR A 474 9.97 17.45 18.16
N PHE A 475 9.90 17.54 16.83
CA PHE A 475 9.25 16.56 15.97
C PHE A 475 10.19 15.51 15.36
N TYR A 476 11.51 15.64 15.49
CA TYR A 476 12.47 14.62 15.09
C TYR A 476 12.91 13.77 16.28
N PRO A 477 12.93 12.42 16.18
CA PRO A 477 12.69 11.59 15.00
C PRO A 477 11.20 11.43 14.65
N THR A 478 10.92 11.01 13.42
CA THR A 478 9.62 10.54 12.99
C THR A 478 9.21 9.30 13.80
N ASN A 479 8.05 9.32 14.47
CA ASN A 479 7.63 8.19 15.32
C ASN A 479 7.24 6.97 14.49
N THR A 480 6.52 7.18 13.39
CA THR A 480 6.15 6.09 12.50
C THR A 480 6.35 6.53 11.05
N LEU A 481 7.16 5.78 10.31
CA LEU A 481 7.20 5.85 8.87
C LEU A 481 6.25 4.80 8.31
N VAL A 482 5.35 5.17 7.40
CA VAL A 482 4.48 4.22 6.68
C VAL A 482 4.92 4.19 5.22
N THR A 483 5.10 3.00 4.64
CA THR A 483 5.53 2.87 3.25
C THR A 483 5.31 1.46 2.70
N GLY A 484 5.28 1.32 1.38
CA GLY A 484 5.28 0.03 0.70
C GLY A 484 6.62 -0.72 0.84
N TYR A 485 6.56 -2.05 0.80
CA TYR A 485 7.78 -2.88 0.89
C TYR A 485 8.72 -2.69 -0.31
N ASP A 486 8.22 -2.24 -1.44
CA ASP A 486 8.96 -2.07 -2.69
C ASP A 486 9.96 -0.91 -2.66
N ILE A 487 9.82 0.04 -1.71
CA ILE A 487 10.75 1.17 -1.57
C ILE A 487 11.58 1.12 -0.27
N ILE A 488 11.65 -0.01 0.42
CA ILE A 488 12.52 -0.17 1.61
C ILE A 488 13.96 0.18 1.24
N PHE A 489 14.47 -0.37 0.16
CA PHE A 489 15.83 -0.13 -0.28
C PHE A 489 16.04 1.27 -0.84
N PHE A 490 15.11 1.76 -1.65
CA PHE A 490 15.23 3.05 -2.29
C PHE A 490 15.17 4.21 -1.30
N TRP A 491 14.29 4.11 -0.31
CA TRP A 491 13.97 5.22 0.56
C TRP A 491 14.29 4.98 2.03
N VAL A 492 13.78 3.91 2.63
CA VAL A 492 13.98 3.63 4.06
C VAL A 492 15.47 3.50 4.41
N VAL A 493 16.21 2.65 3.68
CA VAL A 493 17.66 2.46 3.87
C VAL A 493 18.41 3.79 3.77
N ARG A 494 18.07 4.60 2.77
CA ARG A 494 18.75 5.88 2.53
C ARG A 494 18.45 6.92 3.59
N MET A 495 17.22 7.01 4.08
CA MET A 495 16.89 7.86 5.22
C MET A 495 17.57 7.40 6.50
N MET A 496 17.66 6.08 6.73
CA MET A 496 18.32 5.52 7.91
C MET A 496 19.79 5.94 8.00
N PHE A 497 20.61 5.68 6.96
CA PHE A 497 22.01 6.07 7.03
C PHE A 497 22.21 7.59 7.03
N SER A 498 21.35 8.35 6.31
CA SER A 498 21.43 9.81 6.32
C SER A 498 21.07 10.41 7.68
N GLY A 499 20.06 9.89 8.35
CA GLY A 499 19.70 10.28 9.71
C GLY A 499 20.80 9.96 10.72
N MET A 500 21.35 8.75 10.67
CA MET A 500 22.47 8.35 11.53
C MET A 500 23.69 9.27 11.34
N GLU A 501 24.08 9.57 10.12
CA GLU A 501 25.28 10.37 9.81
C GLU A 501 25.09 11.88 10.08
N ASN A 502 23.91 12.43 9.84
CA ASN A 502 23.68 13.87 9.95
C ASN A 502 23.09 14.30 11.29
N MET A 503 22.23 13.46 11.89
CA MET A 503 21.52 13.74 13.14
C MET A 503 22.07 12.97 14.35
N GLY A 504 22.92 11.94 14.11
CA GLY A 504 23.50 11.09 15.18
C GLY A 504 22.51 10.15 15.85
N LYS A 505 21.29 10.04 15.33
CA LYS A 505 20.25 9.09 15.82
C LYS A 505 19.35 8.63 14.66
N ALA A 506 18.72 7.47 14.86
CA ALA A 506 17.80 6.91 13.87
C ALA A 506 16.65 7.88 13.56
N PRO A 507 16.23 8.00 12.28
CA PRO A 507 15.17 8.91 11.87
C PRO A 507 13.76 8.41 12.20
N PHE A 508 13.60 7.12 12.58
CA PHE A 508 12.32 6.48 12.85
C PHE A 508 12.37 5.62 14.10
N ASP A 509 11.27 5.64 14.88
CA ASP A 509 11.04 4.64 15.94
C ASP A 509 10.49 3.34 15.34
N THR A 510 9.51 3.47 14.42
CA THR A 510 8.86 2.34 13.75
C THR A 510 8.74 2.57 12.25
N VAL A 511 8.99 1.53 11.46
CA VAL A 511 8.72 1.48 10.02
C VAL A 511 7.57 0.49 9.80
N LEU A 512 6.38 1.03 9.55
CA LEU A 512 5.18 0.26 9.22
C LEU A 512 5.16 -0.02 7.72
N ILE A 513 5.27 -1.28 7.36
CA ILE A 513 5.26 -1.72 5.96
C ILE A 513 3.87 -2.18 5.57
N HIS A 514 3.35 -1.66 4.48
CA HIS A 514 2.15 -2.17 3.83
C HIS A 514 2.48 -2.89 2.51
N GLY A 515 1.54 -3.71 2.04
CA GLY A 515 1.62 -4.38 0.74
C GLY A 515 1.10 -3.51 -0.40
N LEU A 516 1.11 -4.05 -1.60
CA LEU A 516 0.61 -3.38 -2.80
C LEU A 516 -0.90 -3.60 -2.97
N VAL A 517 -1.57 -2.62 -3.57
CA VAL A 517 -2.96 -2.79 -4.00
C VAL A 517 -2.96 -3.41 -5.41
N ARG A 518 -3.59 -4.57 -5.53
CA ARG A 518 -3.74 -5.33 -6.76
C ARG A 518 -5.17 -5.25 -7.28
N ASP A 519 -5.34 -5.53 -8.56
CA ASP A 519 -6.69 -5.64 -9.14
C ASP A 519 -7.47 -6.85 -8.56
N SER A 520 -8.74 -7.00 -8.93
CA SER A 520 -9.61 -8.10 -8.47
C SER A 520 -9.07 -9.50 -8.81
N GLN A 521 -8.21 -9.61 -9.83
CA GLN A 521 -7.57 -10.86 -10.25
C GLN A 521 -6.20 -11.08 -9.56
N GLY A 522 -5.74 -10.13 -8.73
CA GLY A 522 -4.46 -10.20 -8.03
C GLY A 522 -3.25 -9.74 -8.85
N ARG A 523 -3.45 -9.09 -10.01
CA ARG A 523 -2.37 -8.56 -10.83
C ARG A 523 -1.96 -7.17 -10.33
N LYS A 524 -0.69 -6.83 -10.49
CA LYS A 524 -0.19 -5.46 -10.23
C LYS A 524 -0.94 -4.47 -11.13
N MET A 525 -1.43 -3.38 -10.55
CA MET A 525 -2.05 -2.31 -11.33
C MET A 525 -0.98 -1.51 -12.07
N SER A 526 -1.18 -1.31 -13.37
CA SER A 526 -0.29 -0.48 -14.19
C SER A 526 -1.05 0.23 -15.31
N LYS A 527 -0.51 1.36 -15.77
CA LYS A 527 -1.08 2.10 -16.92
C LYS A 527 -1.01 1.29 -18.22
N SER A 528 0.02 0.46 -18.38
CA SER A 528 0.20 -0.39 -19.57
C SER A 528 -0.84 -1.51 -19.67
N LEU A 529 -1.31 -2.04 -18.53
CA LEU A 529 -2.35 -3.07 -18.47
C LEU A 529 -3.78 -2.46 -18.50
N GLY A 530 -3.91 -1.14 -18.35
CA GLY A 530 -5.22 -0.48 -18.31
C GLY A 530 -6.12 -0.90 -17.14
N ASN A 531 -5.54 -1.51 -16.09
CA ASN A 531 -6.24 -1.99 -14.91
C ASN A 531 -6.08 -1.06 -13.69
N GLY A 532 -5.54 0.14 -13.89
CA GLY A 532 -5.42 1.16 -12.86
C GLY A 532 -6.78 1.74 -12.49
N ILE A 533 -7.04 1.91 -11.20
CA ILE A 533 -8.26 2.51 -10.66
C ILE A 533 -7.89 3.87 -10.08
N ASP A 534 -8.61 4.91 -10.53
CA ASP A 534 -8.45 6.26 -9.98
C ASP A 534 -9.22 6.37 -8.65
N PRO A 535 -8.54 6.69 -7.54
CA PRO A 535 -9.21 6.90 -6.26
C PRO A 535 -10.29 7.97 -6.29
N LEU A 536 -10.14 9.01 -7.10
CA LEU A 536 -11.14 10.09 -7.20
C LEU A 536 -12.44 9.63 -7.85
N GLU A 537 -12.40 8.73 -8.83
CA GLU A 537 -13.62 8.14 -9.41
C GLU A 537 -14.38 7.33 -8.36
N VAL A 538 -13.66 6.57 -7.55
CA VAL A 538 -14.25 5.80 -6.44
C VAL A 538 -14.84 6.72 -5.37
N ILE A 539 -14.15 7.80 -5.02
CA ILE A 539 -14.65 8.80 -4.06
C ILE A 539 -15.91 9.47 -4.62
N ASP A 540 -15.92 9.83 -5.90
CA ASP A 540 -17.09 10.45 -6.52
C ASP A 540 -18.32 9.52 -6.53
N GLU A 541 -18.13 8.23 -6.69
CA GLU A 541 -19.24 7.25 -6.73
C GLU A 541 -19.72 6.85 -5.32
N TYR A 542 -18.79 6.60 -4.37
CA TYR A 542 -19.09 5.98 -3.07
C TYR A 542 -18.82 6.87 -1.86
N GLY A 543 -18.07 7.97 -2.02
CA GLY A 543 -17.57 8.81 -0.93
C GLY A 543 -16.20 8.40 -0.41
N ALA A 544 -15.47 9.35 0.17
CA ALA A 544 -14.12 9.15 0.70
C ALA A 544 -14.12 8.14 1.86
N ASP A 545 -15.08 8.22 2.76
CA ASP A 545 -15.19 7.32 3.91
C ASP A 545 -15.35 5.85 3.52
N ALA A 546 -16.10 5.56 2.46
CA ALA A 546 -16.29 4.20 1.96
C ALA A 546 -14.98 3.61 1.41
N LEU A 547 -14.22 4.41 0.65
CA LEU A 547 -12.90 4.00 0.14
C LEU A 547 -11.92 3.78 1.29
N ARG A 548 -11.80 4.73 2.21
CA ARG A 548 -10.89 4.65 3.38
C ARG A 548 -11.18 3.42 4.24
N PHE A 549 -12.45 3.19 4.55
CA PHE A 549 -12.86 2.05 5.38
C PHE A 549 -12.55 0.71 4.71
N MET A 550 -12.80 0.60 3.40
CA MET A 550 -12.44 -0.60 2.63
C MET A 550 -10.93 -0.84 2.63
N LEU A 551 -10.12 0.20 2.41
CA LEU A 551 -8.66 0.11 2.41
C LEU A 551 -8.12 -0.29 3.79
N ALA A 552 -8.66 0.26 4.87
CA ALA A 552 -8.26 -0.06 6.24
C ALA A 552 -8.65 -1.49 6.63
N THR A 553 -9.93 -1.87 6.42
CA THR A 553 -10.47 -3.20 6.80
C THR A 553 -9.80 -4.34 6.03
N GLY A 554 -9.44 -4.10 4.76
CA GLY A 554 -8.74 -5.08 3.94
C GLY A 554 -7.24 -5.21 4.21
N ASN A 555 -6.67 -4.33 5.05
CA ASN A 555 -5.25 -4.25 5.29
C ASN A 555 -4.78 -5.19 6.40
N SER A 556 -3.65 -5.85 6.14
CA SER A 556 -2.83 -6.55 7.13
C SER A 556 -1.37 -6.16 6.87
N PRO A 557 -0.60 -5.75 7.89
CA PRO A 557 0.76 -5.24 7.70
C PRO A 557 1.62 -6.15 6.82
N GLY A 558 2.25 -5.57 5.79
CA GLY A 558 3.15 -6.25 4.87
C GLY A 558 2.53 -7.19 3.84
N ASN A 559 1.22 -7.30 3.78
CA ASN A 559 0.52 -8.16 2.83
C ASN A 559 -0.16 -7.34 1.73
N ASP A 560 -0.11 -7.86 0.48
CA ASP A 560 -0.86 -7.28 -0.63
C ASP A 560 -2.36 -7.40 -0.40
N MET A 561 -3.10 -6.42 -0.86
CA MET A 561 -4.55 -6.44 -0.85
C MET A 561 -5.13 -6.36 -2.26
N ARG A 562 -6.33 -6.92 -2.45
CA ARG A 562 -7.07 -6.81 -3.71
C ARG A 562 -8.14 -5.73 -3.58
N TYR A 563 -8.18 -4.84 -4.56
CA TYR A 563 -9.31 -3.95 -4.73
C TYR A 563 -10.52 -4.74 -5.27
N ILE A 564 -11.62 -4.66 -4.56
CA ILE A 564 -12.88 -5.32 -4.92
C ILE A 564 -14.00 -4.31 -4.73
N ASP A 565 -14.69 -3.95 -5.81
CA ASP A 565 -15.73 -2.93 -5.84
C ASP A 565 -16.89 -3.23 -4.86
N ASP A 566 -17.30 -4.50 -4.75
CA ASP A 566 -18.34 -4.91 -3.81
C ASP A 566 -17.99 -4.64 -2.34
N LYS A 567 -16.69 -4.60 -1.97
CA LYS A 567 -16.24 -4.22 -0.62
C LYS A 567 -16.43 -2.72 -0.37
N VAL A 568 -16.21 -1.87 -1.38
CA VAL A 568 -16.48 -0.44 -1.29
C VAL A 568 -17.98 -0.19 -1.14
N LYS A 569 -18.82 -0.91 -1.89
CA LYS A 569 -20.28 -0.87 -1.75
C LYS A 569 -20.72 -1.30 -0.36
N ALA A 570 -20.11 -2.35 0.20
CA ALA A 570 -20.39 -2.79 1.57
C ALA A 570 -20.03 -1.72 2.60
N ALA A 571 -18.89 -1.04 2.44
CA ALA A 571 -18.50 0.07 3.30
C ALA A 571 -19.47 1.26 3.21
N ARG A 572 -19.96 1.59 2.00
CA ARG A 572 -21.01 2.60 1.82
C ARG A 572 -22.33 2.19 2.50
N ASN A 573 -22.70 0.92 2.40
CA ASN A 573 -23.91 0.40 3.06
C ASN A 573 -23.78 0.49 4.58
N PHE A 574 -22.58 0.26 5.12
CA PHE A 574 -22.29 0.46 6.54
C PHE A 574 -22.47 1.94 6.94
N ALA A 575 -21.90 2.88 6.18
CA ALA A 575 -22.13 4.31 6.39
C ALA A 575 -23.63 4.66 6.39
N ASN A 576 -24.38 4.13 5.45
CA ASN A 576 -25.83 4.36 5.37
C ASN A 576 -26.58 3.75 6.57
N LYS A 577 -26.16 2.59 7.09
CA LYS A 577 -26.75 2.00 8.32
C LYS A 577 -26.47 2.88 9.53
N LEU A 578 -25.24 3.35 9.70
CA LEU A 578 -24.87 4.29 10.77
C LEU A 578 -25.69 5.59 10.67
N TRP A 579 -25.83 6.14 9.47
CA TRP A 579 -26.64 7.33 9.21
C TRP A 579 -28.09 7.15 9.64
N ASN A 580 -28.70 6.04 9.28
CA ASN A 580 -30.09 5.75 9.63
C ASN A 580 -30.27 5.51 11.14
N ALA A 581 -29.33 4.85 11.79
CA ALA A 581 -29.32 4.67 13.24
C ALA A 581 -29.22 6.02 13.97
N SER A 582 -28.35 6.90 13.50
CA SER A 582 -28.19 8.26 14.05
C SER A 582 -29.47 9.09 13.87
N ARG A 583 -30.11 9.01 12.71
CA ARG A 583 -31.42 9.66 12.49
C ARG A 583 -32.50 9.13 13.42
N PHE A 584 -32.58 7.80 13.61
CA PHE A 584 -33.53 7.22 14.55
C PHE A 584 -33.35 7.79 15.95
N ILE A 585 -32.13 7.89 16.43
CA ILE A 585 -31.84 8.47 17.76
C ILE A 585 -32.29 9.92 17.83
N MET A 586 -31.83 10.75 16.89
CA MET A 586 -32.17 12.18 16.86
C MET A 586 -33.68 12.44 16.81
N MET A 587 -34.44 11.63 16.07
CA MET A 587 -35.89 11.72 16.00
C MET A 587 -36.58 11.31 17.31
N ASN A 588 -35.91 10.63 18.22
CA ASN A 588 -36.42 10.22 19.53
C ASN A 588 -35.83 11.05 20.67
N LEU A 589 -35.08 12.13 20.38
CA LEU A 589 -34.62 13.08 21.36
C LEU A 589 -35.54 14.30 21.35
N PRO A 590 -35.88 14.91 22.53
CA PRO A 590 -36.61 16.17 22.58
C PRO A 590 -35.72 17.33 22.09
N ASP A 591 -36.36 18.42 21.63
CA ASP A 591 -35.66 19.61 21.09
C ASP A 591 -34.72 20.28 22.12
N ASP A 592 -34.98 20.09 23.39
CA ASP A 592 -34.24 20.62 24.53
C ASP A 592 -33.33 19.57 25.20
N PHE A 593 -33.02 18.47 24.52
CA PHE A 593 -32.16 17.41 25.05
C PHE A 593 -30.74 17.93 25.29
N GLU A 594 -30.29 17.84 26.53
CA GLU A 594 -28.92 18.09 26.94
C GLU A 594 -28.28 16.79 27.42
N PHE A 595 -27.15 16.43 26.82
CA PHE A 595 -26.40 15.25 27.24
C PHE A 595 -25.50 15.60 28.43
N THR A 596 -25.76 14.96 29.57
CA THR A 596 -25.00 15.17 30.82
C THR A 596 -24.10 13.99 31.23
N GLY A 597 -24.00 12.96 30.39
CA GLY A 597 -23.25 11.75 30.69
C GLY A 597 -24.14 10.52 30.85
N LEU A 598 -23.55 9.44 31.33
CA LEU A 598 -24.29 8.22 31.68
C LEU A 598 -25.20 8.50 32.89
N PRO A 599 -26.46 8.03 32.89
CA PRO A 599 -27.34 8.14 34.05
C PRO A 599 -26.80 7.30 35.23
N GLU A 600 -27.12 7.73 36.45
CA GLU A 600 -26.75 7.02 37.67
C GLU A 600 -27.38 5.63 37.75
N GLU A 601 -28.62 5.49 37.30
CA GLU A 601 -29.37 4.24 37.26
C GLU A 601 -29.31 3.63 35.86
N LEU A 602 -28.54 2.56 35.71
CA LEU A 602 -28.44 1.75 34.50
C LEU A 602 -29.22 0.45 34.66
N THR A 603 -30.04 0.12 33.65
CA THR A 603 -30.70 -1.19 33.57
C THR A 603 -29.69 -2.27 33.17
N LEU A 604 -30.11 -3.55 33.17
CA LEU A 604 -29.25 -4.68 32.86
C LEU A 604 -28.72 -4.60 31.41
N GLU A 605 -29.60 -4.25 30.45
CA GLU A 605 -29.24 -4.07 29.04
C GLU A 605 -28.34 -2.84 28.83
N ASP A 606 -28.48 -1.79 29.65
CA ASP A 606 -27.59 -0.62 29.60
C ASP A 606 -26.18 -1.01 30.05
N LYS A 607 -26.05 -1.71 31.18
CA LYS A 607 -24.78 -2.21 31.71
C LYS A 607 -24.10 -3.17 30.74
N TRP A 608 -24.86 -4.03 30.08
CA TRP A 608 -24.37 -4.89 29.02
C TRP A 608 -23.75 -4.10 27.87
N LEU A 609 -24.44 -3.10 27.34
CA LEU A 609 -23.91 -2.25 26.27
C LEU A 609 -22.68 -1.48 26.70
N VAL A 610 -22.73 -0.83 27.86
CA VAL A 610 -21.65 0.00 28.38
C VAL A 610 -20.38 -0.83 28.60
N ASN A 611 -20.51 -2.04 29.16
CA ASN A 611 -19.37 -2.92 29.36
C ASN A 611 -18.77 -3.44 28.03
N LYS A 612 -19.62 -3.78 27.07
CA LYS A 612 -19.16 -4.16 25.71
C LYS A 612 -18.43 -3.03 25.03
N PHE A 613 -18.93 -1.80 25.11
CA PHE A 613 -18.25 -0.61 24.56
C PHE A 613 -16.92 -0.35 25.28
N ASN A 614 -16.87 -0.47 26.59
CA ASN A 614 -15.66 -0.29 27.38
C ASN A 614 -14.56 -1.30 26.99
N LYS A 615 -14.92 -2.56 26.79
CA LYS A 615 -14.02 -3.61 26.26
C LYS A 615 -13.58 -3.30 24.83
N LEU A 616 -14.50 -2.87 23.97
CA LEU A 616 -14.18 -2.44 22.61
C LEU A 616 -13.15 -1.32 22.60
N ALA A 617 -13.31 -0.27 23.41
CA ALA A 617 -12.36 0.84 23.50
C ALA A 617 -10.96 0.35 23.86
N LYS A 618 -10.84 -0.59 24.80
CA LYS A 618 -9.56 -1.23 25.15
C LYS A 618 -8.97 -1.97 23.96
N GLU A 619 -9.72 -2.87 23.36
CA GLU A 619 -9.26 -3.73 22.25
C GLU A 619 -8.88 -2.92 21.01
N VAL A 620 -9.62 -1.86 20.69
CA VAL A 620 -9.30 -0.97 19.58
C VAL A 620 -7.96 -0.26 19.82
N ASN A 621 -7.75 0.32 21.00
CA ASN A 621 -6.48 0.97 21.32
C ASN A 621 -5.30 -0.02 21.27
N GLU A 622 -5.46 -1.22 21.82
CA GLU A 622 -4.42 -2.26 21.78
C GLU A 622 -4.08 -2.69 20.35
N ASN A 623 -5.06 -2.80 19.46
CA ASN A 623 -4.82 -3.14 18.05
C ASN A 623 -4.16 -1.98 17.29
N LEU A 624 -4.56 -0.73 17.55
CA LEU A 624 -3.92 0.46 16.97
C LEU A 624 -2.45 0.58 17.41
N GLU A 625 -2.12 0.31 18.68
CA GLU A 625 -0.73 0.29 19.16
C GLU A 625 0.11 -0.81 18.52
N ARG A 626 -0.51 -1.91 18.08
CA ARG A 626 0.15 -3.00 17.34
C ARG A 626 0.11 -2.81 15.83
N PHE A 627 -0.42 -1.69 15.35
CA PHE A 627 -0.64 -1.41 13.92
C PHE A 627 -1.58 -2.41 13.21
N GLU A 628 -2.45 -3.08 13.96
CA GLU A 628 -3.48 -3.99 13.44
C GLU A 628 -4.76 -3.20 13.06
N LEU A 629 -4.62 -2.24 12.14
CA LEU A 629 -5.68 -1.28 11.78
C LEU A 629 -6.94 -1.97 11.23
N GLY A 630 -6.74 -3.03 10.43
CA GLY A 630 -7.84 -3.82 9.88
C GLY A 630 -8.63 -4.56 10.95
N VAL A 631 -7.97 -5.05 12.00
CA VAL A 631 -8.63 -5.71 13.15
C VAL A 631 -9.42 -4.67 13.95
N ALA A 632 -8.81 -3.51 14.24
CA ALA A 632 -9.47 -2.42 14.96
C ALA A 632 -10.76 -1.98 14.24
N SER A 633 -10.70 -1.73 12.91
CA SER A 633 -11.86 -1.32 12.12
C SER A 633 -12.96 -2.38 12.10
N THR A 634 -12.61 -3.67 12.02
CA THR A 634 -13.59 -4.77 12.05
C THR A 634 -14.31 -4.85 13.39
N LYS A 635 -13.58 -4.71 14.51
CA LYS A 635 -14.20 -4.70 15.85
C LYS A 635 -15.18 -3.52 16.03
N ILE A 636 -14.84 -2.34 15.52
CA ILE A 636 -15.74 -1.18 15.54
C ILE A 636 -16.99 -1.44 14.68
N TYR A 637 -16.81 -2.02 13.49
CA TYR A 637 -17.90 -2.40 12.60
C TYR A 637 -18.87 -3.39 13.28
N ASP A 638 -18.34 -4.50 13.82
CA ASP A 638 -19.14 -5.54 14.48
C ASP A 638 -19.93 -4.97 15.65
N PHE A 639 -19.32 -4.11 16.47
CA PHE A 639 -20.02 -3.46 17.57
C PHE A 639 -21.16 -2.58 17.08
N ILE A 640 -20.90 -1.70 16.10
CA ILE A 640 -21.91 -0.77 15.57
C ILE A 640 -23.06 -1.57 14.92
N TRP A 641 -22.71 -2.57 14.10
CA TRP A 641 -23.70 -3.32 13.33
C TRP A 641 -24.48 -4.29 14.19
N ASP A 642 -23.76 -5.22 14.87
CA ASP A 642 -24.36 -6.39 15.53
C ASP A 642 -24.79 -6.09 16.96
N VAL A 643 -24.09 -5.20 17.70
CA VAL A 643 -24.41 -4.92 19.09
C VAL A 643 -25.36 -3.73 19.22
N TYR A 644 -24.94 -2.59 18.66
CA TYR A 644 -25.69 -1.34 18.82
C TYR A 644 -26.95 -1.31 17.95
N CYS A 645 -26.82 -1.49 16.64
CA CYS A 645 -27.95 -1.34 15.72
C CYS A 645 -28.93 -2.51 15.79
N ASP A 646 -28.44 -3.74 15.82
CA ASP A 646 -29.29 -4.94 15.75
C ASP A 646 -29.92 -5.32 17.11
N TRP A 647 -29.25 -4.91 18.21
CA TRP A 647 -29.77 -5.25 19.54
C TRP A 647 -30.14 -4.02 20.35
N TYR A 648 -29.20 -3.17 20.71
CA TYR A 648 -29.46 -2.17 21.73
C TYR A 648 -30.56 -1.16 21.33
N ILE A 649 -30.54 -0.67 20.10
CA ILE A 649 -31.62 0.21 19.59
C ILE A 649 -32.99 -0.49 19.74
N GLU A 650 -33.09 -1.78 19.43
CA GLU A 650 -34.34 -2.51 19.54
C GLU A 650 -34.77 -2.73 21.01
N LEU A 651 -33.79 -2.98 21.91
CA LEU A 651 -34.01 -3.15 23.34
C LEU A 651 -34.52 -1.85 24.01
N THR A 652 -34.13 -0.67 23.49
CA THR A 652 -34.57 0.61 24.06
C THR A 652 -35.98 1.03 23.64
N LYS A 653 -36.56 0.48 22.55
CA LYS A 653 -37.86 0.89 22.03
C LYS A 653 -39.01 0.78 23.04
N PRO A 654 -39.13 -0.29 23.87
CA PRO A 654 -40.16 -0.35 24.92
C PRO A 654 -40.06 0.78 25.93
N ARG A 655 -38.84 1.13 26.33
CA ARG A 655 -38.59 2.22 27.31
C ARG A 655 -38.91 3.58 26.72
N ILE A 656 -38.55 3.81 25.45
CA ILE A 656 -38.89 5.04 24.72
C ILE A 656 -40.40 5.20 24.60
N GLN A 657 -41.13 4.09 24.33
CA GLN A 657 -42.60 4.10 24.25
C GLN A 657 -43.30 4.32 25.60
N ALA A 658 -42.68 3.85 26.70
CA ALA A 658 -43.21 3.99 28.04
C ALA A 658 -43.14 5.43 28.55
N GLY A 659 -42.22 6.23 28.06
CA GLY A 659 -42.02 7.63 28.50
C GLY A 659 -41.39 7.75 29.90
N GLY A 660 -41.38 8.96 30.44
CA GLY A 660 -40.89 9.23 31.79
C GLY A 660 -39.38 9.11 31.95
N GLU A 661 -38.92 8.77 33.13
CA GLU A 661 -37.51 8.70 33.48
C GLU A 661 -36.80 7.55 32.75
N THR A 662 -37.47 6.40 32.57
CA THR A 662 -36.89 5.27 31.84
C THR A 662 -36.61 5.62 30.39
N MET A 663 -37.42 6.46 29.74
CA MET A 663 -37.17 6.98 28.40
C MET A 663 -35.94 7.88 28.40
N LYS A 664 -35.82 8.82 29.36
CA LYS A 664 -34.67 9.72 29.44
C LYS A 664 -33.36 9.00 29.65
N ASN A 665 -33.34 7.99 30.53
CA ASN A 665 -32.16 7.18 30.75
C ASN A 665 -31.77 6.39 29.49
N ALA A 666 -32.72 5.78 28.78
CA ALA A 666 -32.48 5.11 27.51
C ALA A 666 -31.91 6.06 26.44
N GLN A 667 -32.47 7.27 26.33
CA GLN A 667 -31.97 8.34 25.43
C GLN A 667 -30.53 8.74 25.78
N ALA A 668 -30.20 8.90 27.06
CA ALA A 668 -28.86 9.29 27.51
C ALA A 668 -27.83 8.19 27.17
N VAL A 669 -28.16 6.89 27.38
CA VAL A 669 -27.26 5.79 27.05
C VAL A 669 -27.10 5.62 25.53
N LEU A 670 -28.17 5.79 24.74
CA LEU A 670 -28.12 5.81 23.28
C LEU A 670 -27.14 6.87 22.76
N VAL A 671 -27.24 8.09 23.29
CA VAL A 671 -26.36 9.22 22.90
C VAL A 671 -24.94 8.99 23.36
N TRP A 672 -24.73 8.50 24.59
CA TRP A 672 -23.40 8.18 25.11
C TRP A 672 -22.67 7.15 24.20
N ALA A 673 -23.35 6.06 23.89
CA ALA A 673 -22.78 5.03 23.03
C ALA A 673 -22.53 5.55 21.62
N MET A 674 -23.45 6.35 21.05
CA MET A 674 -23.28 6.95 19.73
C MET A 674 -22.06 7.87 19.70
N GLN A 675 -21.89 8.76 20.67
CA GLN A 675 -20.72 9.64 20.75
C GLN A 675 -19.42 8.84 20.86
N GLY A 676 -19.40 7.79 21.68
CA GLY A 676 -18.25 6.91 21.82
C GLY A 676 -17.89 6.19 20.51
N MET A 677 -18.90 5.61 19.83
CA MET A 677 -18.70 4.92 18.54
C MET A 677 -18.21 5.86 17.44
N LEU A 678 -18.76 7.07 17.36
CA LEU A 678 -18.32 8.08 16.39
C LEU A 678 -16.86 8.44 16.63
N LYS A 679 -16.42 8.60 17.88
CA LYS A 679 -15.02 8.88 18.22
C LYS A 679 -14.10 7.71 17.85
N LEU A 680 -14.49 6.44 18.13
CA LEU A 680 -13.70 5.27 17.74
C LEU A 680 -13.59 5.13 16.23
N LEU A 681 -14.66 5.42 15.49
CA LEU A 681 -14.74 5.27 14.04
C LEU A 681 -14.08 6.46 13.29
N HIS A 682 -13.97 7.63 13.92
CA HIS A 682 -13.53 8.87 13.25
C HIS A 682 -12.19 8.75 12.50
N PRO A 683 -11.15 8.09 13.01
CA PRO A 683 -9.91 7.90 12.24
C PRO A 683 -10.13 7.18 10.91
N PHE A 684 -11.08 6.28 10.83
CA PHE A 684 -11.36 5.44 9.67
C PHE A 684 -12.34 6.09 8.68
N MET A 685 -13.42 6.72 9.20
CA MET A 685 -14.49 7.34 8.42
C MET A 685 -14.74 8.77 8.93
N PRO A 686 -13.82 9.70 8.64
CA PRO A 686 -13.81 11.01 9.28
C PRO A 686 -14.99 11.92 8.90
N PHE A 687 -15.50 11.82 7.69
CA PHE A 687 -16.52 12.76 7.20
C PHE A 687 -17.91 12.47 7.78
N ILE A 688 -18.37 11.23 7.67
CA ILE A 688 -19.69 10.86 8.22
C ILE A 688 -19.74 11.02 9.74
N THR A 689 -18.65 10.69 10.42
CA THR A 689 -18.57 10.82 11.88
C THR A 689 -18.59 12.28 12.30
N GLU A 690 -17.91 13.17 11.59
CA GLU A 690 -17.98 14.62 11.83
C GLU A 690 -19.38 15.16 11.56
N GLU A 691 -20.02 14.80 10.43
CA GLU A 691 -21.36 15.29 10.09
C GLU A 691 -22.38 14.90 11.15
N ILE A 692 -22.39 13.64 11.58
CA ILE A 692 -23.28 13.16 12.64
C ILE A 692 -22.96 13.86 13.96
N TRP A 693 -21.68 14.02 14.30
CA TRP A 693 -21.21 14.68 15.52
C TRP A 693 -21.68 16.12 15.60
N GLN A 694 -21.53 16.89 14.52
CA GLN A 694 -21.93 18.29 14.47
C GLN A 694 -23.44 18.48 14.72
N VAL A 695 -24.25 17.57 14.15
CA VAL A 695 -25.70 17.61 14.38
C VAL A 695 -26.05 17.18 15.81
N LEU A 696 -25.42 16.11 16.30
CA LEU A 696 -25.71 15.55 17.64
C LEU A 696 -25.30 16.49 18.78
N THR A 697 -24.25 17.29 18.60
CA THR A 697 -23.68 18.20 19.60
C THR A 697 -24.02 19.67 19.36
N ASN A 698 -24.88 19.99 18.40
CA ASN A 698 -25.19 21.34 17.96
C ASN A 698 -23.95 22.19 17.65
N GLU A 699 -22.97 21.59 16.93
CA GLU A 699 -21.71 22.23 16.52
C GLU A 699 -20.83 22.72 17.69
N ALA A 700 -20.94 22.08 18.85
CA ALA A 700 -20.18 22.49 20.03
C ALA A 700 -18.65 22.35 19.84
N SER A 701 -18.22 21.31 19.12
CA SER A 701 -16.80 21.04 18.85
C SER A 701 -16.62 20.25 17.58
N MET A 702 -15.36 20.16 17.08
CA MET A 702 -14.96 19.20 16.03
C MET A 702 -14.59 17.88 16.69
N ILE A 703 -15.10 16.75 16.15
CA ILE A 703 -14.88 15.42 16.74
C ILE A 703 -13.40 15.06 16.84
N MET A 704 -12.57 15.47 15.88
CA MET A 704 -11.13 15.19 15.91
C MET A 704 -10.36 15.90 17.04
N LEU A 705 -10.97 16.89 17.70
CA LEU A 705 -10.39 17.59 18.85
C LEU A 705 -10.87 17.01 20.18
N GLU A 706 -11.78 16.05 20.13
CA GLU A 706 -12.28 15.33 21.29
C GLU A 706 -11.33 14.22 21.71
N SER A 707 -11.42 13.80 22.98
CA SER A 707 -10.62 12.69 23.49
C SER A 707 -11.08 11.35 22.91
N TYR A 708 -10.10 10.54 22.46
CA TYR A 708 -10.35 9.17 22.00
C TYR A 708 -10.79 8.30 23.17
N PRO A 709 -11.79 7.44 23.01
CA PRO A 709 -12.27 6.58 24.08
C PRO A 709 -11.19 5.61 24.56
N VAL A 710 -11.09 5.49 25.88
CA VAL A 710 -10.17 4.55 26.56
C VAL A 710 -10.98 3.68 27.51
N TYR A 711 -10.37 2.56 27.94
CA TYR A 711 -10.97 1.70 28.95
C TYR A 711 -11.09 2.40 30.29
N ASP A 712 -12.25 2.29 30.94
CA ASP A 712 -12.55 2.87 32.23
C ASP A 712 -13.02 1.77 33.21
N GLU A 713 -12.26 1.55 34.28
CA GLU A 713 -12.57 0.53 35.30
C GLU A 713 -13.87 0.85 36.09
N SER A 714 -14.28 2.12 36.13
CA SER A 714 -15.48 2.55 36.86
C SER A 714 -16.81 2.12 36.23
N ILE A 715 -16.78 1.82 34.91
CA ILE A 715 -17.95 1.36 34.15
C ILE A 715 -17.81 -0.11 33.72
N LYS A 716 -17.18 -0.93 34.54
CA LYS A 716 -17.02 -2.35 34.33
C LYS A 716 -18.18 -3.13 34.94
N PHE A 717 -18.91 -3.87 34.12
CA PHE A 717 -20.10 -4.64 34.44
C PHE A 717 -20.04 -6.07 33.91
N ASP A 718 -18.97 -6.81 34.22
CA ASP A 718 -18.73 -8.15 33.64
C ASP A 718 -19.80 -9.18 34.03
N ALA A 719 -20.34 -9.08 35.24
CA ALA A 719 -21.38 -10.00 35.73
C ALA A 719 -22.70 -9.74 34.98
N GLU A 720 -23.07 -8.47 34.86
CA GLU A 720 -24.30 -8.06 34.18
C GLU A 720 -24.22 -8.34 32.66
N GLU A 721 -23.08 -8.17 32.04
CA GLU A 721 -22.85 -8.57 30.66
C GLU A 721 -23.09 -10.06 30.47
N LYS A 722 -22.50 -10.89 31.33
CA LYS A 722 -22.62 -12.33 31.28
C LYS A 722 -24.09 -12.78 31.47
N ASP A 723 -24.80 -12.14 32.37
CA ASP A 723 -26.22 -12.45 32.60
C ASP A 723 -27.08 -12.04 31.41
N PHE A 724 -26.87 -10.85 30.85
CA PHE A 724 -27.68 -10.41 29.70
C PHE A 724 -27.36 -11.20 28.41
N GLU A 725 -26.14 -11.74 28.25
CA GLU A 725 -25.80 -12.64 27.14
C GLU A 725 -26.63 -13.96 27.19
N LYS A 726 -27.05 -14.44 28.38
CA LYS A 726 -27.96 -15.59 28.50
C LYS A 726 -29.31 -15.26 27.85
N ILE A 727 -29.83 -14.06 28.09
CA ILE A 727 -31.09 -13.57 27.50
C ILE A 727 -30.97 -13.45 25.98
N ILE A 728 -29.89 -12.84 25.49
CA ILE A 728 -29.63 -12.70 24.05
C ILE A 728 -29.55 -14.09 23.39
N SER A 729 -28.82 -15.03 24.01
CA SER A 729 -28.68 -16.39 23.50
C SER A 729 -30.04 -17.09 23.41
N ALA A 730 -30.89 -16.95 24.43
CA ALA A 730 -32.23 -17.48 24.48
C ALA A 730 -33.13 -16.91 23.37
N ILE A 731 -33.13 -15.59 23.18
CA ILE A 731 -33.86 -14.91 22.10
C ILE A 731 -33.38 -15.39 20.73
N LYS A 732 -32.04 -15.51 20.52
CA LYS A 732 -31.48 -16.05 19.28
C LYS A 732 -31.91 -17.46 19.02
N ALA A 733 -31.91 -18.33 20.05
CA ALA A 733 -32.36 -19.73 19.93
C ALA A 733 -33.84 -19.81 19.50
N VAL A 734 -34.73 -19.03 20.10
CA VAL A 734 -36.14 -18.95 19.69
C VAL A 734 -36.28 -18.47 18.25
N ARG A 735 -35.56 -17.39 17.84
CA ARG A 735 -35.59 -16.92 16.46
C ARG A 735 -35.12 -17.97 15.46
N ASN A 736 -34.06 -18.72 15.77
CA ASN A 736 -33.51 -19.77 14.92
C ASN A 736 -34.53 -20.90 14.76
N THR A 737 -35.09 -21.39 15.86
CA THR A 737 -36.15 -22.42 15.84
C THR A 737 -37.34 -22.00 14.96
N ARG A 738 -37.80 -20.76 15.12
CA ARG A 738 -38.88 -20.20 14.29
C ARG A 738 -38.50 -20.10 12.80
N THR A 739 -37.26 -19.74 12.50
CA THR A 739 -36.77 -19.64 11.12
C THR A 739 -36.65 -21.00 10.46
N GLU A 740 -36.16 -22.01 11.18
CA GLU A 740 -36.11 -23.43 10.73
C GLU A 740 -37.48 -23.96 10.43
N MET A 741 -38.49 -23.56 11.21
CA MET A 741 -39.90 -23.93 11.02
C MET A 741 -40.62 -23.04 10.01
N ASN A 742 -39.96 -22.07 9.37
CA ASN A 742 -40.53 -21.05 8.44
C ASN A 742 -41.73 -20.28 9.05
N VAL A 743 -41.68 -19.98 10.37
CA VAL A 743 -42.72 -19.22 11.06
C VAL A 743 -42.47 -17.71 10.84
N PRO A 744 -43.43 -16.97 10.24
CA PRO A 744 -43.26 -15.51 10.03
C PRO A 744 -43.15 -14.76 11.36
N PRO A 745 -42.41 -13.66 11.43
CA PRO A 745 -42.33 -12.82 12.64
C PRO A 745 -43.68 -12.26 13.14
N SER A 746 -44.66 -12.14 12.25
CA SER A 746 -46.01 -11.65 12.60
C SER A 746 -46.84 -12.64 13.42
N VAL A 747 -46.49 -13.92 13.40
CA VAL A 747 -47.14 -14.96 14.22
C VAL A 747 -46.55 -14.88 15.63
N LYS A 748 -47.37 -14.66 16.62
CA LYS A 748 -46.95 -14.63 18.03
C LYS A 748 -47.33 -15.94 18.69
N ALA A 749 -46.45 -16.49 19.54
CA ALA A 749 -46.68 -17.70 20.31
C ALA A 749 -46.24 -17.51 21.77
N LYS A 750 -46.88 -18.22 22.67
CA LYS A 750 -46.49 -18.25 24.09
C LYS A 750 -45.15 -18.97 24.24
N LEU A 751 -44.32 -18.50 25.14
CA LEU A 751 -43.02 -19.10 25.48
C LEU A 751 -43.08 -19.62 26.91
N PHE A 752 -42.64 -20.86 27.16
CA PHE A 752 -42.37 -21.38 28.46
C PHE A 752 -40.88 -21.60 28.64
N ILE A 753 -40.27 -20.85 29.57
CA ILE A 753 -38.84 -20.83 29.78
C ILE A 753 -38.48 -21.58 31.06
N GLU A 754 -37.85 -22.74 30.89
CA GLU A 754 -37.34 -23.57 31.97
C GLU A 754 -35.88 -23.15 32.22
N THR A 755 -35.59 -22.66 33.43
CA THR A 755 -34.25 -22.12 33.78
C THR A 755 -34.01 -22.14 35.29
N GLY A 756 -32.74 -22.20 35.71
CA GLY A 756 -32.35 -21.95 37.10
C GLY A 756 -32.20 -20.45 37.45
N ASP A 757 -32.11 -19.56 36.44
CA ASP A 757 -31.96 -18.12 36.63
C ASP A 757 -33.31 -17.39 36.55
N ILE A 758 -34.34 -17.85 37.31
CA ILE A 758 -35.73 -17.42 37.20
C ILE A 758 -35.85 -15.88 37.25
N GLN A 759 -35.30 -15.23 38.27
CA GLN A 759 -35.42 -13.79 38.46
C GLN A 759 -34.85 -12.99 37.27
N LEU A 760 -33.76 -13.48 36.69
CA LEU A 760 -33.15 -12.88 35.50
C LEU A 760 -34.10 -12.91 34.32
N PHE A 761 -34.66 -14.08 34.00
CA PHE A 761 -35.53 -14.26 32.85
C PHE A 761 -36.88 -13.57 33.04
N GLU A 762 -37.46 -13.57 34.27
CA GLU A 762 -38.67 -12.84 34.58
C GLU A 762 -38.51 -11.32 34.37
N SER A 763 -37.37 -10.74 34.76
CA SER A 763 -37.08 -9.30 34.56
C SER A 763 -36.94 -8.90 33.09
N CYS A 764 -36.70 -9.91 32.19
CA CYS A 764 -36.40 -9.69 30.77
C CYS A 764 -37.53 -10.15 29.82
N THR A 765 -38.71 -10.50 30.34
CA THR A 765 -39.83 -11.04 29.51
C THR A 765 -40.23 -10.08 28.38
N VAL A 766 -40.18 -8.78 28.60
CA VAL A 766 -40.50 -7.74 27.60
C VAL A 766 -39.63 -7.89 26.33
N PHE A 767 -38.38 -8.35 26.44
CA PHE A 767 -37.49 -8.54 25.30
C PHE A 767 -37.87 -9.73 24.46
N PHE A 768 -38.36 -10.81 25.08
CA PHE A 768 -38.92 -11.98 24.36
C PHE A 768 -40.18 -11.62 23.59
N GLU A 769 -41.11 -10.84 24.20
CA GLU A 769 -42.28 -10.34 23.52
C GLU A 769 -41.98 -9.52 22.28
N LYS A 770 -40.98 -8.63 22.36
CA LYS A 770 -40.59 -7.73 21.26
C LYS A 770 -39.67 -8.38 20.24
N LEU A 771 -38.66 -9.14 20.70
CA LEU A 771 -37.59 -9.61 19.85
C LEU A 771 -37.70 -11.09 19.45
N ALA A 772 -38.49 -11.93 20.20
CA ALA A 772 -38.74 -13.29 19.87
C ALA A 772 -40.18 -13.55 19.39
N SER A 773 -41.00 -12.51 19.23
CA SER A 773 -42.41 -12.56 18.84
C SER A 773 -43.24 -13.43 19.81
N ALA A 774 -42.99 -13.27 21.11
CA ALA A 774 -43.82 -13.95 22.11
C ALA A 774 -45.15 -13.21 22.28
N SER A 775 -46.24 -13.97 22.49
CA SER A 775 -47.57 -13.45 22.91
C SER A 775 -47.63 -13.24 24.43
N ALA A 776 -46.99 -14.14 25.17
CA ALA A 776 -46.75 -14.13 26.60
C ALA A 776 -45.51 -15.02 26.93
N VAL A 777 -44.94 -14.78 28.11
CA VAL A 777 -43.77 -15.55 28.60
C VAL A 777 -44.03 -16.02 30.00
N GLU A 778 -43.89 -17.33 30.23
CA GLU A 778 -43.90 -17.95 31.57
C GLU A 778 -42.52 -18.51 31.88
N VAL A 779 -41.97 -18.18 33.04
CA VAL A 779 -40.63 -18.58 33.51
C VAL A 779 -40.79 -19.51 34.73
N GLY A 780 -40.04 -20.58 34.79
CA GLY A 780 -40.08 -21.50 35.92
C GLY A 780 -38.98 -22.56 35.90
N GLU A 781 -38.87 -23.36 36.97
CA GLU A 781 -37.86 -24.41 37.11
C GLU A 781 -38.10 -25.62 36.20
N LYS A 782 -39.38 -25.90 35.89
CA LYS A 782 -39.77 -27.05 35.09
C LYS A 782 -41.12 -26.82 34.41
N PHE A 783 -41.22 -27.22 33.14
CA PHE A 783 -42.49 -27.21 32.39
C PHE A 783 -42.70 -28.54 31.66
N GLU A 784 -43.95 -28.95 31.58
CA GLU A 784 -44.40 -30.04 30.73
C GLU A 784 -45.33 -29.45 29.65
N VAL A 785 -44.76 -29.19 28.45
CA VAL A 785 -45.51 -28.63 27.33
C VAL A 785 -45.56 -29.69 26.21
N PRO A 786 -46.66 -30.45 26.11
CA PRO A 786 -46.81 -31.43 25.04
C PRO A 786 -46.87 -30.70 23.69
N ASP A 787 -46.43 -31.35 22.62
CA ASP A 787 -46.44 -30.85 21.24
C ASP A 787 -45.81 -29.46 21.08
N SER A 788 -44.59 -29.30 21.60
CA SER A 788 -43.84 -28.04 21.53
C SER A 788 -42.56 -28.15 20.73
N ALA A 789 -42.21 -27.09 20.00
CA ALA A 789 -40.86 -26.88 19.50
C ALA A 789 -39.94 -26.46 20.66
N ASN A 790 -38.70 -26.93 20.64
CA ASN A 790 -37.74 -26.68 21.71
C ASN A 790 -36.57 -25.86 21.20
N ALA A 791 -36.30 -24.75 21.87
CA ALA A 791 -35.06 -23.98 21.73
C ALA A 791 -34.23 -24.18 23.00
N VAL A 792 -32.98 -24.59 22.86
CA VAL A 792 -32.10 -24.93 23.99
C VAL A 792 -30.85 -24.07 23.98
N THR A 793 -30.49 -23.57 25.14
CA THR A 793 -29.24 -22.84 25.41
C THR A 793 -28.57 -23.39 26.68
N ASP A 794 -27.38 -22.94 27.01
CA ASP A 794 -26.71 -23.34 28.25
C ASP A 794 -27.47 -22.87 29.52
N ALA A 795 -28.25 -21.76 29.41
CA ALA A 795 -28.97 -21.15 30.53
C ALA A 795 -30.46 -21.50 30.63
N ALA A 796 -31.07 -21.92 29.54
CA ALA A 796 -32.50 -22.14 29.48
C ALA A 796 -32.94 -23.15 28.42
N ARG A 797 -34.06 -23.84 28.68
CA ARG A 797 -34.81 -24.61 27.70
C ARG A 797 -36.17 -23.93 27.48
N ILE A 798 -36.48 -23.65 26.23
CA ILE A 798 -37.66 -22.85 25.87
C ILE A 798 -38.58 -23.70 25.02
N PHE A 799 -39.83 -23.83 25.48
CA PHE A 799 -40.89 -24.57 24.80
C PHE A 799 -41.82 -23.58 24.09
N ILE A 800 -42.14 -23.84 22.84
CA ILE A 800 -43.01 -23.05 22.00
C ILE A 800 -44.13 -23.97 21.51
N PRO A 801 -45.40 -23.82 21.98
CA PRO A 801 -46.51 -24.65 21.56
C PRO A 801 -46.70 -24.68 20.05
N MET A 802 -46.81 -25.84 19.46
CA MET A 802 -46.89 -26.00 18.00
C MET A 802 -48.19 -25.47 17.40
N ASP A 803 -49.29 -25.57 18.14
CA ASP A 803 -50.61 -25.08 17.75
C ASP A 803 -50.68 -23.56 17.62
N GLU A 804 -49.81 -22.81 18.33
CA GLU A 804 -49.69 -21.38 18.21
C GLU A 804 -48.70 -20.93 17.08
N LEU A 805 -47.81 -21.83 16.68
CA LEU A 805 -46.81 -21.52 15.63
C LEU A 805 -47.33 -21.77 14.22
N VAL A 806 -48.16 -22.74 14.03
CA VAL A 806 -48.55 -23.20 12.70
C VAL A 806 -50.06 -23.42 12.65
N ASP A 807 -50.78 -22.62 11.89
CA ASP A 807 -52.12 -22.91 11.46
C ASP A 807 -52.05 -24.07 10.45
N LYS A 808 -52.23 -25.28 10.95
CA LYS A 808 -52.10 -26.54 10.16
C LYS A 808 -52.84 -26.49 8.83
N GLU A 809 -54.03 -25.88 8.81
CA GLU A 809 -54.82 -25.80 7.58
C GLU A 809 -54.23 -24.77 6.58
N LYS A 810 -53.79 -23.64 7.04
CA LYS A 810 -53.16 -22.63 6.18
C LYS A 810 -51.81 -23.07 5.66
N GLU A 811 -51.02 -23.70 6.50
CA GLU A 811 -49.70 -24.16 6.10
C GLU A 811 -49.79 -25.35 5.12
N LEU A 812 -50.69 -26.29 5.32
CA LEU A 812 -51.01 -27.35 4.35
C LEU A 812 -51.50 -26.75 3.03
N ALA A 813 -52.31 -25.69 3.05
CA ALA A 813 -52.78 -25.00 1.86
C ALA A 813 -51.65 -24.25 1.15
N ARG A 814 -50.70 -23.66 1.90
CA ARG A 814 -49.49 -23.03 1.38
C ARG A 814 -48.55 -24.04 0.71
N LEU A 815 -48.26 -25.13 1.42
CA LEU A 815 -47.42 -26.24 0.92
C LEU A 815 -48.02 -26.87 -0.33
N GLU A 816 -49.37 -27.02 -0.40
CA GLU A 816 -50.06 -27.52 -1.58
C GLU A 816 -49.96 -26.60 -2.78
N LYS A 817 -50.02 -25.26 -2.59
CA LYS A 817 -49.75 -24.28 -3.62
C LYS A 817 -48.31 -24.33 -4.09
N GLU A 818 -47.37 -24.45 -3.17
CA GLU A 818 -45.95 -24.54 -3.47
C GLU A 818 -45.61 -25.83 -4.21
N ARG A 819 -46.19 -26.97 -3.75
CA ARG A 819 -46.12 -28.26 -4.45
C ARG A 819 -46.57 -28.13 -5.92
N THR A 820 -47.72 -27.51 -6.12
CA THR A 820 -48.31 -27.33 -7.46
C THR A 820 -47.41 -26.48 -8.33
N LYS A 821 -46.77 -25.46 -7.77
CA LYS A 821 -45.83 -24.63 -8.48
C LYS A 821 -44.56 -25.39 -8.87
N VAL A 822 -43.94 -26.06 -7.90
CA VAL A 822 -42.74 -26.88 -8.14
C VAL A 822 -43.01 -28.01 -9.11
N GLN A 823 -44.18 -28.64 -9.05
CA GLN A 823 -44.60 -29.66 -10.03
C GLN A 823 -44.63 -29.11 -11.45
N LYS A 824 -45.17 -27.90 -11.68
CA LYS A 824 -45.13 -27.25 -12.98
C LYS A 824 -43.72 -26.98 -13.47
N ASP A 825 -42.83 -26.56 -12.56
CA ASP A 825 -41.39 -26.32 -12.89
C ASP A 825 -40.71 -27.65 -13.28
N ILE A 826 -40.99 -28.75 -12.56
CA ILE A 826 -40.47 -30.08 -12.90
C ILE A 826 -41.04 -30.57 -14.25
N ASP A 827 -42.34 -30.44 -14.49
CA ASP A 827 -42.98 -30.83 -15.75
C ASP A 827 -42.41 -30.03 -16.94
N PHE A 828 -42.19 -28.72 -16.73
CA PHE A 828 -41.60 -27.84 -17.78
C PHE A 828 -40.14 -28.24 -18.07
N LEU A 829 -39.30 -28.40 -17.03
CA LEU A 829 -37.89 -28.74 -17.17
C LEU A 829 -37.71 -30.15 -17.76
N SER A 830 -38.50 -31.10 -17.30
CA SER A 830 -38.51 -32.47 -17.82
C SER A 830 -39.01 -32.51 -19.29
N GLY A 831 -40.04 -31.76 -19.61
CA GLY A 831 -40.54 -31.63 -21.00
C GLY A 831 -39.46 -31.03 -21.93
N LYS A 832 -38.72 -30.03 -21.43
CA LYS A 832 -37.62 -29.41 -22.15
C LYS A 832 -36.47 -30.39 -22.36
N LEU A 833 -36.09 -31.14 -21.33
CA LEU A 833 -35.01 -32.15 -21.40
C LEU A 833 -35.39 -33.42 -22.17
N ASN A 834 -36.68 -33.72 -22.35
CA ASN A 834 -37.17 -34.83 -23.17
C ASN A 834 -37.40 -34.44 -24.65
N ASN A 835 -37.29 -33.14 -24.98
CA ASN A 835 -37.42 -32.67 -26.37
C ASN A 835 -36.14 -32.94 -27.14
N GLN A 836 -36.21 -33.96 -28.04
CA GLN A 836 -35.07 -34.37 -28.86
C GLN A 836 -34.52 -33.20 -29.76
N GLY A 837 -35.39 -32.28 -30.19
CA GLY A 837 -34.99 -31.09 -30.96
C GLY A 837 -34.18 -30.06 -30.13
N PHE A 838 -34.45 -30.00 -28.83
CA PHE A 838 -33.69 -29.17 -27.91
C PHE A 838 -32.31 -29.80 -27.61
N ILE A 839 -32.29 -31.08 -27.27
CA ILE A 839 -31.06 -31.80 -26.95
C ILE A 839 -30.07 -31.82 -28.11
N ALA A 840 -30.56 -31.96 -29.34
CA ALA A 840 -29.73 -32.02 -30.53
C ALA A 840 -29.11 -30.64 -30.93
N LYS A 841 -29.65 -29.51 -30.46
CA LYS A 841 -29.22 -28.15 -30.85
C LYS A 841 -28.62 -27.31 -29.73
N ALA A 842 -28.84 -27.67 -28.47
CA ALA A 842 -28.37 -26.88 -27.33
C ALA A 842 -26.93 -27.24 -26.95
N PRO A 843 -26.08 -26.25 -26.55
CA PRO A 843 -24.74 -26.50 -26.02
C PRO A 843 -24.81 -27.41 -24.77
N GLU A 844 -23.86 -28.33 -24.64
CA GLU A 844 -23.75 -29.28 -23.53
C GLU A 844 -23.83 -28.61 -22.15
N LYS A 845 -23.15 -27.47 -21.97
CA LYS A 845 -23.19 -26.65 -20.76
C LYS A 845 -24.61 -26.14 -20.39
N LEU A 846 -25.46 -25.89 -21.39
CA LEU A 846 -26.84 -25.47 -21.17
C LEU A 846 -27.71 -26.66 -20.75
N ILE A 847 -27.47 -27.83 -21.33
CA ILE A 847 -28.18 -29.09 -20.97
C ILE A 847 -27.84 -29.45 -19.52
N GLU A 848 -26.59 -29.38 -19.12
CA GLU A 848 -26.16 -29.62 -17.72
C GLU A 848 -26.77 -28.61 -16.74
N ALA A 849 -26.84 -27.33 -17.11
CA ALA A 849 -27.51 -26.33 -16.27
C ALA A 849 -28.99 -26.59 -16.08
N GLU A 850 -29.72 -27.05 -17.13
CA GLU A 850 -31.14 -27.41 -17.02
C GLU A 850 -31.37 -28.70 -16.24
N LYS A 851 -30.48 -29.71 -16.33
CA LYS A 851 -30.48 -30.90 -15.47
C LYS A 851 -30.28 -30.56 -14.00
N ALA A 852 -29.32 -29.65 -13.69
CA ALA A 852 -29.10 -29.21 -12.33
C ALA A 852 -30.30 -28.44 -11.75
N LYS A 853 -31.03 -27.68 -12.55
CA LYS A 853 -32.28 -27.03 -12.15
C LYS A 853 -33.39 -28.06 -11.86
N LEU A 854 -33.50 -29.08 -12.71
CA LEU A 854 -34.48 -30.16 -12.51
C LEU A 854 -34.20 -30.91 -11.18
N SER A 855 -32.94 -31.32 -10.95
CA SER A 855 -32.53 -31.98 -9.70
C SER A 855 -32.87 -31.15 -8.46
N LYS A 856 -32.58 -29.81 -8.49
CA LYS A 856 -32.96 -28.91 -7.40
C LYS A 856 -34.48 -28.80 -7.19
N ALA A 857 -35.26 -28.84 -8.27
CA ALA A 857 -36.71 -28.79 -8.18
C ALA A 857 -37.25 -30.08 -7.59
N GLU A 858 -36.71 -31.25 -7.95
CA GLU A 858 -37.07 -32.57 -7.38
C GLU A 858 -36.69 -32.67 -5.89
N GLU A 859 -35.51 -32.20 -5.52
CA GLU A 859 -35.08 -32.09 -4.10
C GLU A 859 -36.06 -31.22 -3.30
N LYS A 860 -36.46 -30.09 -3.87
CA LYS A 860 -37.41 -29.17 -3.27
C LYS A 860 -38.80 -29.85 -3.13
N MET A 861 -39.23 -30.57 -4.15
CA MET A 861 -40.48 -31.33 -4.11
C MET A 861 -40.46 -32.35 -2.97
N THR A 862 -39.36 -33.09 -2.83
CA THR A 862 -39.19 -34.11 -1.77
C THR A 862 -39.32 -33.48 -0.38
N LYS A 863 -38.67 -32.31 -0.18
CA LYS A 863 -38.75 -31.56 1.09
C LYS A 863 -40.19 -31.09 1.39
N ILE A 864 -40.91 -30.59 0.37
CA ILE A 864 -42.31 -30.16 0.50
C ILE A 864 -43.20 -31.35 0.89
N MET A 865 -43.03 -32.49 0.24
CA MET A 865 -43.81 -33.69 0.55
C MET A 865 -43.53 -34.21 1.97
N GLN A 866 -42.27 -34.23 2.40
CA GLN A 866 -41.90 -34.60 3.78
C GLN A 866 -42.53 -33.65 4.80
N SER A 867 -42.51 -32.32 4.53
CA SER A 867 -43.16 -31.33 5.38
C SER A 867 -44.67 -31.54 5.44
N MET A 868 -45.33 -31.77 4.31
CA MET A 868 -46.78 -32.07 4.29
C MET A 868 -47.15 -33.34 5.04
N GLU A 869 -46.29 -34.35 5.02
CA GLU A 869 -46.54 -35.63 5.75
C GLU A 869 -46.34 -35.44 7.25
N ALA A 870 -45.39 -34.60 7.67
CA ALA A 870 -45.17 -34.23 9.07
C ALA A 870 -46.39 -33.50 9.67
N PHE A 871 -47.09 -32.68 8.88
CA PHE A 871 -48.32 -31.98 9.33
C PHE A 871 -49.59 -32.84 9.27
N LYS A 872 -49.57 -33.99 8.62
CA LYS A 872 -50.71 -34.93 8.55
C LYS A 872 -50.71 -35.94 9.70
N LYS A 873 -49.55 -36.14 10.33
CA LYS A 873 -49.38 -36.89 11.55
C LYS A 873 -49.68 -36.00 12.76
#